data_307cb8e83a0a8810372bbd6d5ac64ad2
#
_entry.id   307cb8e83a0a8810372bbd6d5ac64ad2
#
_cell.length_a   1.000
_cell.length_b   1.000
_cell.length_c   1.000
_cell.angle_alpha   90.00
_cell.angle_beta   90.00
_cell.angle_gamma   90.00
#
_symmetry.space_group_name_H-M   'P 1'
#
loop_
_entity.id
_entity.type
_entity.pdbx_description
1 polymer ?
#
loop_
_entity_poly.entity_id
_entity_poly.type
_entity_poly.pdbx_seq_one_letter_code
_entity_poly.pdbx_strand_id
1 'polypeptide(L)'
;MIKLLPHEKDWVQNLLEQRYYQIDETTWPQVCQRVADLGETPEDKAAFFNYLLNCDFLPNSPTLFNAGTGKGNLSACYVLPMKDSLNQIFDTAKNTALIHKFGGGTGFDFSRLRPENAAVGGTNQVASGPLSFMRVIDANTQEIKQGGKRRGANMAELRIDHPDIVKFIKMKIADDGTLTNFNISVSVTDRFMERLQKFPDDICEFYWGEWDDNGMLVPYSFVINKETDEPASADLGMGDWTLENEAYYSNKEIWDLIAQSAWECADPGIIFIDRINNQMPANYLAHHEYLCETGDDLTIRATNPCGEQPLPDYGSCNLVALNLGNFISKGKMDWNKLQEAVKYAYRLGEAVIDKNVYPIPEIEKHSRAYRNIGIGVMGYADACILMGMRYGEEDALAFGEEVMKFIYKWSFVESVEYAEKKGAFKGWEYGDYKPLIDGRQLPPETRKKYKVTGLRNICLTTIAPTGSIGYIADCSTGIEPYFAARVFRIDQSNPEGTWITTPLAAQYPEVFVSAPELSIDAHIGVQAAFQKWVDSGISKTINMNNDVTVEDVKRAYMLAWESNCKGVTIYRDGSKSIQVLNTSENKTKPKDLDDISEAVRFRLPAEGLEDEYIYITVSHYENTPIEMFVNYPYLNRPTIEHTQRREQLDSISRLISVGLRYHIPLDKLIEQLEKSKGSMRGTVAQISNVLKEFASRSDDPYTESCVECEGGNMVFQGGCATCDKCGHSECG
;
A
#
# COMPACT_ATOMS: atom_id res chain seq x y z
N MET A 1 20.26 -8.50 32.17
CA MET A 1 19.26 -7.44 32.05
C MET A 1 17.90 -8.07 32.14
N ILE A 2 17.00 -7.54 32.96
CA ILE A 2 15.58 -7.97 32.99
C ILE A 2 15.01 -7.56 31.62
N LYS A 3 14.53 -8.54 30.84
CA LYS A 3 13.88 -8.26 29.55
C LYS A 3 12.56 -7.55 29.89
N LEU A 4 12.46 -6.26 29.57
CA LEU A 4 11.19 -5.53 29.68
C LEU A 4 10.14 -6.20 28.77
N LEU A 5 8.92 -6.29 29.23
CA LEU A 5 7.81 -6.66 28.35
C LEU A 5 7.63 -5.54 27.30
N PRO A 6 7.19 -5.86 26.08
CA PRO A 6 7.10 -4.86 25.00
C PRO A 6 6.36 -3.59 25.41
N HIS A 7 5.26 -3.73 26.13
CA HIS A 7 4.43 -2.62 26.60
C HIS A 7 5.05 -1.78 27.74
N GLU A 8 6.20 -2.17 28.30
CA GLU A 8 6.96 -1.40 29.29
C GLU A 8 7.96 -0.42 28.65
N LYS A 9 8.05 -0.39 27.31
CA LYS A 9 8.87 0.54 26.56
C LYS A 9 8.13 1.87 26.34
N ASP A 10 8.77 3.00 26.59
CA ASP A 10 8.17 4.34 26.49
C ASP A 10 7.47 4.60 25.16
N TRP A 11 8.11 4.24 24.05
CA TRP A 11 7.54 4.45 22.72
C TRP A 11 6.31 3.56 22.43
N VAL A 12 6.24 2.35 23.05
CA VAL A 12 5.03 1.50 22.97
C VAL A 12 3.92 2.11 23.83
N GLN A 13 4.25 2.59 25.03
CA GLN A 13 3.28 3.26 25.89
C GLN A 13 2.66 4.48 25.20
N ASN A 14 3.46 5.34 24.58
CA ASN A 14 2.96 6.47 23.82
C ASN A 14 1.98 6.03 22.71
N LEU A 15 2.28 4.95 21.98
CA LEU A 15 1.38 4.40 20.96
C LEU A 15 0.08 3.88 21.57
N LEU A 16 0.15 3.19 22.73
CA LEU A 16 -1.01 2.64 23.42
C LEU A 16 -1.92 3.74 23.94
N GLU A 17 -1.38 4.77 24.56
CA GLU A 17 -2.10 5.94 25.08
C GLU A 17 -2.83 6.70 23.95
N GLN A 18 -2.14 6.94 22.86
CA GLN A 18 -2.70 7.70 21.75
C GLN A 18 -3.82 6.97 21.00
N ARG A 19 -3.78 5.63 20.92
CA ARG A 19 -4.65 4.88 20.01
C ARG A 19 -5.50 3.79 20.65
N TYR A 20 -5.00 3.10 21.69
CA TYR A 20 -5.59 1.83 22.13
C TYR A 20 -6.33 1.91 23.45
N TYR A 21 -5.92 2.82 24.35
CA TYR A 21 -6.60 2.98 25.63
C TYR A 21 -7.98 3.61 25.48
N GLN A 22 -8.96 3.09 26.19
CA GLN A 22 -10.24 3.76 26.40
C GLN A 22 -10.08 4.85 27.49
N ILE A 23 -11.13 5.66 27.68
CA ILE A 23 -11.08 6.82 28.60
C ILE A 23 -10.69 6.42 30.05
N ASP A 24 -11.05 5.21 30.45
CA ASP A 24 -10.82 4.64 31.78
C ASP A 24 -9.63 3.67 31.83
N GLU A 25 -8.90 3.51 30.76
CA GLU A 25 -7.72 2.65 30.65
C GLU A 25 -6.42 3.45 30.67
N THR A 26 -5.44 2.95 31.41
CA THR A 26 -4.11 3.56 31.54
C THR A 26 -2.99 2.52 31.40
N THR A 27 -3.34 1.23 31.27
CA THR A 27 -2.37 0.14 31.22
C THR A 27 -2.73 -0.93 30.17
N TRP A 28 -1.70 -1.56 29.62
CA TRP A 28 -1.87 -2.66 28.68
C TRP A 28 -2.68 -3.85 29.26
N PRO A 29 -2.50 -4.29 30.52
CA PRO A 29 -3.33 -5.33 31.10
C PRO A 29 -4.83 -5.03 31.09
N GLN A 30 -5.24 -3.77 31.19
CA GLN A 30 -6.67 -3.40 31.09
C GLN A 30 -7.21 -3.62 29.68
N VAL A 31 -6.45 -3.26 28.63
CA VAL A 31 -6.80 -3.58 27.24
C VAL A 31 -6.89 -5.10 27.05
N CYS A 32 -5.89 -5.85 27.56
CA CYS A 32 -5.89 -7.31 27.46
C CYS A 32 -7.14 -7.92 28.13
N GLN A 33 -7.53 -7.44 29.30
CA GLN A 33 -8.73 -7.90 30.01
C GLN A 33 -10.00 -7.63 29.20
N ARG A 34 -10.15 -6.43 28.66
CA ARG A 34 -11.30 -6.03 27.84
C ARG A 34 -11.44 -6.90 26.59
N VAL A 35 -10.33 -7.21 25.92
CA VAL A 35 -10.32 -8.11 24.75
C VAL A 35 -10.57 -9.55 25.19
N ALA A 36 -9.97 -10.00 26.30
CA ALA A 36 -10.15 -11.34 26.83
C ALA A 36 -11.61 -11.64 27.22
N ASP A 37 -12.38 -10.63 27.58
CA ASP A 37 -13.80 -10.76 27.91
C ASP A 37 -14.68 -11.16 26.72
N LEU A 38 -14.14 -11.13 25.49
CA LEU A 38 -14.80 -11.75 24.33
C LEU A 38 -14.92 -13.27 24.44
N GLY A 39 -14.06 -13.90 25.24
CA GLY A 39 -14.05 -15.36 25.45
C GLY A 39 -15.38 -15.90 25.95
N GLU A 40 -15.77 -17.06 25.46
CA GLU A 40 -17.05 -17.71 25.82
C GLU A 40 -16.99 -18.39 27.19
N THR A 41 -15.85 -18.97 27.51
CA THR A 41 -15.65 -19.70 28.77
C THR A 41 -14.65 -18.98 29.66
N PRO A 42 -14.66 -19.23 30.99
CA PRO A 42 -13.61 -18.71 31.88
C PRO A 42 -12.20 -19.16 31.46
N GLU A 43 -12.06 -20.36 30.89
CA GLU A 43 -10.80 -20.87 30.35
C GLU A 43 -10.33 -20.03 29.16
N ASP A 44 -11.22 -19.74 28.18
CA ASP A 44 -10.89 -18.91 27.03
C ASP A 44 -10.48 -17.50 27.46
N LYS A 45 -11.22 -16.89 28.41
CA LYS A 45 -10.88 -15.57 28.94
C LYS A 45 -9.50 -15.52 29.60
N ALA A 46 -9.19 -16.50 30.43
CA ALA A 46 -7.89 -16.59 31.10
C ALA A 46 -6.75 -16.82 30.09
N ALA A 47 -6.97 -17.67 29.09
CA ALA A 47 -5.99 -17.92 28.05
C ALA A 47 -5.77 -16.69 27.17
N PHE A 48 -6.84 -16.04 26.70
CA PHE A 48 -6.74 -14.81 25.90
C PHE A 48 -5.98 -13.74 26.65
N PHE A 49 -6.30 -13.49 27.93
CA PHE A 49 -5.58 -12.52 28.75
C PHE A 49 -4.08 -12.81 28.77
N ASN A 50 -3.68 -14.05 29.06
CA ASN A 50 -2.26 -14.42 29.19
C ASN A 50 -1.51 -14.28 27.85
N TYR A 51 -2.09 -14.74 26.74
CA TYR A 51 -1.46 -14.64 25.42
C TYR A 51 -1.34 -13.21 24.95
N LEU A 52 -2.36 -12.37 25.17
CA LEU A 52 -2.34 -10.93 24.85
C LEU A 52 -1.32 -10.20 25.70
N LEU A 53 -1.29 -10.45 27.02
CA LEU A 53 -0.37 -9.80 27.95
C LEU A 53 1.09 -10.02 27.56
N ASN A 54 1.44 -11.24 27.14
CA ASN A 54 2.77 -11.62 26.72
C ASN A 54 3.05 -11.31 25.25
N CYS A 55 2.07 -10.78 24.50
CA CYS A 55 2.16 -10.58 23.04
C CYS A 55 2.55 -11.86 22.28
N ASP A 56 2.11 -13.02 22.75
CA ASP A 56 2.30 -14.32 22.05
C ASP A 56 1.42 -14.37 20.79
N PHE A 57 0.25 -13.76 20.83
CA PHE A 57 -0.52 -13.34 19.65
C PHE A 57 -1.28 -12.05 19.91
N LEU A 58 -1.58 -11.30 18.87
CA LEU A 58 -2.42 -10.10 18.93
C LEU A 58 -3.49 -10.12 17.82
N PRO A 59 -4.73 -9.71 18.12
CA PRO A 59 -5.75 -9.49 17.09
C PRO A 59 -5.48 -8.17 16.36
N ASN A 60 -6.19 -7.94 15.26
CA ASN A 60 -6.14 -6.68 14.52
C ASN A 60 -6.52 -5.48 15.39
N SER A 61 -5.98 -4.30 15.03
CA SER A 61 -6.18 -3.07 15.79
C SER A 61 -7.65 -2.71 16.06
N PRO A 62 -8.62 -2.85 15.14
CA PRO A 62 -10.04 -2.64 15.45
C PRO A 62 -10.57 -3.50 16.61
N THR A 63 -10.14 -4.74 16.73
CA THR A 63 -10.49 -5.58 17.91
C THR A 63 -9.90 -4.98 19.19
N LEU A 64 -8.62 -4.57 19.18
CA LEU A 64 -7.97 -3.93 20.33
C LEU A 64 -8.62 -2.60 20.72
N PHE A 65 -9.14 -1.81 19.76
CA PHE A 65 -9.80 -0.54 20.04
C PHE A 65 -11.22 -0.72 20.60
N ASN A 66 -12.02 -1.62 19.96
CA ASN A 66 -13.48 -1.60 20.07
C ASN A 66 -14.06 -2.75 20.91
N ALA A 67 -13.29 -3.80 21.22
CA ALA A 67 -13.77 -4.90 22.04
C ALA A 67 -14.32 -4.38 23.38
N GLY A 68 -15.46 -4.90 23.80
CA GLY A 68 -16.10 -4.54 25.07
C GLY A 68 -16.77 -3.15 25.12
N THR A 69 -16.61 -2.29 24.12
CA THR A 69 -17.19 -0.94 24.12
C THR A 69 -18.66 -0.92 23.72
N GLY A 70 -19.17 -1.99 23.10
CA GLY A 70 -20.52 -2.02 22.47
C GLY A 70 -20.68 -1.05 21.31
N LYS A 71 -19.62 -0.38 20.88
CA LYS A 71 -19.57 0.61 19.81
C LYS A 71 -18.41 0.31 18.88
N GLY A 72 -18.69 0.24 17.60
CA GLY A 72 -17.66 0.00 16.58
C GLY A 72 -17.43 -1.47 16.24
N ASN A 73 -16.95 -1.69 15.01
CA ASN A 73 -16.67 -3.02 14.50
C ASN A 73 -15.33 -3.56 15.02
N LEU A 74 -15.20 -4.89 15.04
CA LEU A 74 -13.99 -5.60 15.47
C LEU A 74 -13.15 -6.09 14.28
N SER A 75 -13.71 -6.14 13.06
CA SER A 75 -13.02 -6.59 11.85
C SER A 75 -12.25 -5.44 11.21
N ALA A 76 -11.15 -5.76 10.53
CA ALA A 76 -10.26 -4.79 9.91
C ALA A 76 -10.50 -4.63 8.40
N CYS A 77 -10.93 -5.68 7.70
CA CYS A 77 -10.89 -5.81 6.25
C CYS A 77 -12.29 -6.05 5.69
N TYR A 78 -12.61 -5.33 4.61
CA TYR A 78 -13.92 -5.38 3.96
C TYR A 78 -13.77 -5.24 2.44
N VAL A 79 -14.64 -5.93 1.69
CA VAL A 79 -14.83 -5.68 0.26
C VAL A 79 -16.28 -5.30 0.03
N LEU A 80 -16.50 -4.24 -0.74
CA LEU A 80 -17.81 -3.74 -1.09
C LEU A 80 -18.05 -3.82 -2.60
N PRO A 81 -19.28 -4.13 -3.04
CA PRO A 81 -19.61 -4.18 -4.46
C PRO A 81 -19.53 -2.79 -5.10
N MET A 82 -18.96 -2.71 -6.31
CA MET A 82 -19.00 -1.53 -7.15
C MET A 82 -19.74 -1.91 -8.45
N LYS A 83 -21.05 -1.68 -8.50
CA LYS A 83 -21.88 -2.07 -9.65
C LYS A 83 -22.23 -0.86 -10.50
N ASP A 84 -22.44 -1.06 -11.80
CA ASP A 84 -22.67 -0.02 -12.81
C ASP A 84 -24.06 0.64 -12.69
N SER A 85 -24.30 1.30 -11.56
CA SER A 85 -25.52 2.05 -11.25
C SER A 85 -25.21 3.17 -10.26
N LEU A 86 -25.62 4.41 -10.56
CA LEU A 86 -25.41 5.56 -9.67
C LEU A 86 -25.90 5.31 -8.25
N ASN A 87 -27.09 4.72 -8.08
CA ASN A 87 -27.62 4.42 -6.77
C ASN A 87 -26.67 3.50 -5.99
N GLN A 88 -26.18 2.43 -6.63
CA GLN A 88 -25.30 1.48 -5.96
C GLN A 88 -23.90 2.05 -5.73
N ILE A 89 -23.38 2.87 -6.63
CA ILE A 89 -22.09 3.57 -6.45
C ILE A 89 -22.16 4.47 -5.19
N PHE A 90 -23.22 5.26 -5.05
CA PHE A 90 -23.38 6.14 -3.88
C PHE A 90 -23.79 5.39 -2.61
N ASP A 91 -24.49 4.28 -2.69
CA ASP A 91 -24.66 3.38 -1.55
C ASP A 91 -23.33 2.79 -1.09
N THR A 92 -22.45 2.43 -2.01
CA THR A 92 -21.10 1.98 -1.70
C THR A 92 -20.28 3.08 -1.05
N ALA A 93 -20.35 4.33 -1.53
CA ALA A 93 -19.69 5.47 -0.89
C ALA A 93 -20.18 5.69 0.55
N LYS A 94 -21.49 5.65 0.80
CA LYS A 94 -22.10 5.71 2.14
C LYS A 94 -21.59 4.56 3.02
N ASN A 95 -21.60 3.33 2.53
CA ASN A 95 -21.18 2.15 3.28
C ASN A 95 -19.67 2.19 3.62
N THR A 96 -18.83 2.70 2.71
CA THR A 96 -17.42 3.00 2.93
C THR A 96 -17.24 3.95 4.13
N ALA A 97 -18.02 5.04 4.16
CA ALA A 97 -18.01 5.98 5.26
C ALA A 97 -18.33 5.33 6.61
N LEU A 98 -19.34 4.46 6.65
CA LEU A 98 -19.75 3.74 7.87
C LEU A 98 -18.66 2.76 8.35
N ILE A 99 -17.95 2.10 7.43
CA ILE A 99 -16.84 1.20 7.76
C ILE A 99 -15.64 2.01 8.27
N HIS A 100 -15.25 3.06 7.55
CA HIS A 100 -14.11 3.90 7.92
C HIS A 100 -14.30 4.59 9.26
N LYS A 101 -15.52 4.98 9.63
CA LYS A 101 -15.85 5.55 10.94
C LYS A 101 -15.30 4.71 12.10
N PHE A 102 -15.16 3.41 11.94
CA PHE A 102 -14.73 2.47 12.98
C PHE A 102 -13.39 1.79 12.69
N GLY A 103 -12.61 2.23 11.69
CA GLY A 103 -11.26 1.79 11.43
C GLY A 103 -11.10 0.61 10.49
N GLY A 104 -12.16 0.20 9.83
CA GLY A 104 -12.09 -0.78 8.75
C GLY A 104 -11.43 -0.20 7.49
N GLY A 105 -10.71 -1.03 6.73
CA GLY A 105 -10.25 -0.73 5.38
C GLY A 105 -11.15 -1.40 4.35
N THR A 106 -11.35 -0.75 3.20
CA THR A 106 -12.29 -1.22 2.15
C THR A 106 -11.57 -1.50 0.83
N GLY A 107 -12.04 -2.48 0.10
CA GLY A 107 -11.60 -2.78 -1.26
C GLY A 107 -12.75 -2.82 -2.25
N PHE A 108 -12.45 -2.52 -3.51
CA PHE A 108 -13.43 -2.41 -4.58
C PHE A 108 -12.86 -2.94 -5.89
N ASP A 109 -13.68 -3.70 -6.62
CA ASP A 109 -13.47 -4.00 -8.03
C ASP A 109 -14.23 -2.98 -8.89
N PHE A 110 -13.51 -2.13 -9.59
CA PHE A 110 -14.07 -1.14 -10.50
C PHE A 110 -14.33 -1.67 -11.91
N SER A 111 -13.97 -2.92 -12.20
CA SER A 111 -14.06 -3.52 -13.54
C SER A 111 -15.49 -3.73 -14.03
N ARG A 112 -16.46 -3.70 -13.11
CA ARG A 112 -17.90 -3.80 -13.46
C ARG A 112 -18.49 -2.48 -13.95
N LEU A 113 -17.81 -1.36 -13.73
CA LEU A 113 -18.25 -0.06 -14.25
C LEU A 113 -17.97 0.01 -15.76
N ARG A 114 -18.88 0.61 -16.49
CA ARG A 114 -18.67 0.86 -17.93
C ARG A 114 -17.49 1.81 -18.15
N PRO A 115 -16.74 1.63 -19.24
CA PRO A 115 -15.60 2.49 -19.55
C PRO A 115 -16.03 3.95 -19.77
N GLU A 116 -15.05 4.83 -19.61
CA GLU A 116 -15.21 6.24 -19.97
C GLU A 116 -15.68 6.38 -21.41
N ASN A 117 -16.53 7.35 -21.67
CA ASN A 117 -17.15 7.61 -22.97
C ASN A 117 -18.13 6.52 -23.49
N ALA A 118 -18.40 5.45 -22.74
CA ALA A 118 -19.43 4.49 -23.11
C ALA A 118 -20.81 5.16 -23.11
N ALA A 119 -21.69 4.74 -24.02
CA ALA A 119 -23.04 5.28 -24.13
C ALA A 119 -23.88 5.03 -22.87
N VAL A 120 -24.60 6.04 -22.40
CA VAL A 120 -25.55 5.90 -21.30
C VAL A 120 -26.96 5.77 -21.85
N GLY A 121 -27.60 4.63 -21.64
CA GLY A 121 -28.95 4.36 -22.12
C GLY A 121 -29.96 5.41 -21.68
N GLY A 122 -30.76 5.92 -22.63
CA GLY A 122 -31.82 6.90 -22.39
C GLY A 122 -31.39 8.37 -22.35
N THR A 123 -30.11 8.66 -22.51
CA THR A 123 -29.59 10.04 -22.64
C THR A 123 -28.53 10.08 -23.74
N ASN A 124 -28.40 11.21 -24.44
CA ASN A 124 -27.29 11.43 -25.39
C ASN A 124 -25.98 11.77 -24.66
N GLN A 125 -25.76 11.22 -23.48
CA GLN A 125 -24.57 11.49 -22.65
C GLN A 125 -23.66 10.26 -22.59
N VAL A 126 -22.42 10.50 -22.26
CA VAL A 126 -21.36 9.48 -22.12
C VAL A 126 -21.05 9.23 -20.63
N ALA A 127 -20.54 8.04 -20.34
CA ALA A 127 -20.13 7.64 -19.00
C ALA A 127 -18.83 8.32 -18.57
N SER A 128 -18.71 8.56 -17.26
CA SER A 128 -17.51 9.16 -16.66
C SER A 128 -16.39 8.15 -16.39
N GLY A 129 -16.66 6.86 -16.55
CA GLY A 129 -15.71 5.77 -16.29
C GLY A 129 -15.36 5.53 -14.82
N PRO A 130 -14.62 4.45 -14.53
CA PRO A 130 -14.27 4.03 -13.18
C PRO A 130 -13.41 5.04 -12.41
N LEU A 131 -12.46 5.71 -13.08
CA LEU A 131 -11.52 6.64 -12.44
C LEU A 131 -12.22 7.84 -11.78
N SER A 132 -13.31 8.32 -12.40
CA SER A 132 -14.13 9.41 -11.85
C SER A 132 -14.80 9.02 -10.53
N PHE A 133 -15.31 7.80 -10.42
CA PHE A 133 -15.91 7.30 -9.20
C PHE A 133 -14.89 6.95 -8.11
N MET A 134 -13.65 6.59 -8.49
CA MET A 134 -12.55 6.48 -7.53
C MET A 134 -12.30 7.82 -6.83
N ARG A 135 -12.31 8.95 -7.56
CA ARG A 135 -12.14 10.29 -6.96
C ARG A 135 -13.27 10.62 -5.97
N VAL A 136 -14.50 10.19 -6.25
CA VAL A 136 -15.63 10.37 -5.32
C VAL A 136 -15.40 9.61 -4.01
N ILE A 137 -14.96 8.35 -4.08
CA ILE A 137 -14.66 7.54 -2.90
C ILE A 137 -13.44 8.10 -2.15
N ASP A 138 -12.41 8.58 -2.85
CA ASP A 138 -11.23 9.21 -2.23
C ASP A 138 -11.60 10.46 -1.43
N ALA A 139 -12.37 11.37 -2.04
CA ALA A 139 -12.86 12.57 -1.38
C ALA A 139 -13.72 12.23 -0.14
N ASN A 140 -14.62 11.24 -0.26
CA ASN A 140 -15.40 10.74 0.86
C ASN A 140 -14.50 10.23 2.01
N THR A 141 -13.44 9.48 1.67
CA THR A 141 -12.49 8.94 2.66
C THR A 141 -11.65 10.04 3.31
N GLN A 142 -11.25 11.06 2.55
CA GLN A 142 -10.47 12.20 3.04
C GLN A 142 -11.21 12.97 4.15
N GLU A 143 -12.52 13.15 3.99
CA GLU A 143 -13.35 13.92 4.92
C GLU A 143 -13.74 13.14 6.18
N ILE A 144 -13.74 11.80 6.12
CA ILE A 144 -14.13 10.97 7.27
C ILE A 144 -12.93 10.71 8.16
N LYS A 145 -12.76 11.60 9.13
CA LYS A 145 -11.75 11.47 10.19
C LYS A 145 -12.28 10.61 11.33
N GLN A 146 -11.61 9.49 11.55
CA GLN A 146 -11.87 8.59 12.66
C GLN A 146 -11.31 9.15 13.94
N GLY A 147 -11.95 10.08 14.63
CA GLY A 147 -11.56 10.51 15.99
C GLY A 147 -10.05 10.50 16.33
N GLY A 148 -9.17 10.64 15.32
CA GLY A 148 -7.71 10.62 15.46
C GLY A 148 -7.04 9.23 15.52
N LYS A 149 -7.78 8.10 15.55
CA LYS A 149 -7.18 6.78 15.81
C LYS A 149 -6.58 6.06 14.57
N ARG A 150 -7.22 6.14 13.40
CA ARG A 150 -6.75 5.52 12.14
C ARG A 150 -7.35 6.24 10.92
N ARG A 151 -6.55 6.47 9.87
CA ARG A 151 -7.04 6.98 8.57
C ARG A 151 -7.76 5.85 7.83
N GLY A 152 -8.85 6.16 7.13
CA GLY A 152 -9.48 5.26 6.16
C GLY A 152 -8.49 4.93 5.05
N ALA A 153 -8.53 3.70 4.56
CA ALA A 153 -7.72 3.26 3.44
C ALA A 153 -8.57 2.42 2.49
N ASN A 154 -8.33 2.56 1.20
CA ASN A 154 -9.04 1.86 0.14
C ASN A 154 -8.06 1.05 -0.72
N MET A 155 -8.57 0.00 -1.35
CA MET A 155 -7.97 -0.68 -2.50
C MET A 155 -8.89 -0.46 -3.69
N ALA A 156 -8.32 -0.01 -4.80
CA ALA A 156 -8.99 -0.07 -6.09
C ALA A 156 -8.34 -1.14 -6.95
N GLU A 157 -9.14 -2.04 -7.46
CA GLU A 157 -8.72 -3.02 -8.43
C GLU A 157 -9.42 -2.77 -9.76
N LEU A 158 -8.65 -2.87 -10.84
CA LEU A 158 -9.16 -2.87 -12.20
C LEU A 158 -8.56 -4.06 -12.95
N ARG A 159 -9.40 -4.83 -13.64
CA ARG A 159 -8.94 -5.96 -14.44
C ARG A 159 -8.06 -5.47 -15.58
N ILE A 160 -7.02 -6.24 -15.88
CA ILE A 160 -6.07 -5.93 -16.95
C ILE A 160 -6.72 -5.83 -18.32
N ASP A 161 -7.85 -6.50 -18.49
CA ASP A 161 -8.63 -6.52 -19.75
C ASP A 161 -9.75 -5.44 -19.80
N HIS A 162 -9.79 -4.49 -18.83
CA HIS A 162 -10.73 -3.38 -18.86
C HIS A 162 -10.27 -2.27 -19.84
N PRO A 163 -11.18 -1.65 -20.63
CA PRO A 163 -10.80 -0.60 -21.59
C PRO A 163 -10.11 0.64 -21.02
N ASP A 164 -10.35 1.00 -19.73
CA ASP A 164 -9.69 2.13 -19.08
C ASP A 164 -8.39 1.76 -18.34
N ILE A 165 -7.84 0.56 -18.57
CA ILE A 165 -6.71 0.04 -17.81
C ILE A 165 -5.44 0.91 -17.94
N VAL A 166 -5.18 1.45 -19.13
CA VAL A 166 -3.98 2.29 -19.38
C VAL A 166 -4.05 3.57 -18.53
N LYS A 167 -5.22 4.23 -18.52
CA LYS A 167 -5.46 5.41 -17.69
C LYS A 167 -5.34 5.09 -16.19
N PHE A 168 -5.83 3.92 -15.77
CA PHE A 168 -5.73 3.44 -14.39
C PHE A 168 -4.28 3.22 -13.96
N ILE A 169 -3.46 2.57 -14.80
CA ILE A 169 -2.03 2.34 -14.50
C ILE A 169 -1.28 3.67 -14.34
N LYS A 170 -1.56 4.64 -15.22
CA LYS A 170 -0.85 5.94 -15.25
C LYS A 170 -1.30 6.93 -14.16
N MET A 171 -2.44 6.71 -13.49
CA MET A 171 -3.13 7.74 -12.71
C MET A 171 -2.37 8.25 -11.49
N LYS A 172 -1.37 7.52 -10.99
CA LYS A 172 -0.55 7.92 -9.84
C LYS A 172 0.87 8.38 -10.20
N ILE A 173 1.27 8.31 -11.47
CA ILE A 173 2.63 8.68 -11.91
C ILE A 173 2.92 10.17 -11.63
N ALA A 174 1.92 11.03 -11.77
CA ALA A 174 2.09 12.47 -11.62
C ALA A 174 2.37 12.94 -10.18
N ASP A 175 2.17 12.09 -9.16
CA ASP A 175 2.27 12.40 -7.71
C ASP A 175 1.68 13.77 -7.34
N ASP A 176 0.54 14.10 -7.95
CA ASP A 176 -0.15 15.40 -7.79
C ASP A 176 -1.01 15.49 -6.52
N GLY A 177 -0.88 14.50 -5.63
CA GLY A 177 -1.66 14.38 -4.40
C GLY A 177 -3.08 13.84 -4.62
N THR A 178 -3.43 13.35 -5.81
CA THR A 178 -4.71 12.67 -6.06
C THR A 178 -4.68 11.24 -5.54
N LEU A 179 -5.85 10.74 -5.12
CA LEU A 179 -6.06 9.36 -4.65
C LEU A 179 -5.11 8.91 -3.54
N THR A 180 -4.79 9.81 -2.61
CA THR A 180 -3.89 9.51 -1.48
C THR A 180 -4.44 8.48 -0.50
N ASN A 181 -5.76 8.21 -0.54
CA ASN A 181 -6.41 7.21 0.31
C ASN A 181 -6.60 5.86 -0.40
N PHE A 182 -6.11 5.73 -1.63
CA PHE A 182 -6.16 4.50 -2.39
C PHE A 182 -4.77 3.86 -2.56
N ASN A 183 -4.68 2.57 -2.30
CA ASN A 183 -3.75 1.68 -2.99
C ASN A 183 -4.44 1.21 -4.27
N ILE A 184 -3.69 1.05 -5.34
CA ILE A 184 -4.23 0.55 -6.61
C ILE A 184 -3.51 -0.73 -7.02
N SER A 185 -4.27 -1.68 -7.58
CA SER A 185 -3.72 -2.94 -8.10
C SER A 185 -4.39 -3.33 -9.41
N VAL A 186 -3.60 -3.88 -10.32
CA VAL A 186 -4.12 -4.49 -11.55
C VAL A 186 -4.47 -5.94 -11.25
N SER A 187 -5.74 -6.32 -11.50
CA SER A 187 -6.19 -7.70 -11.41
C SER A 187 -5.84 -8.43 -12.70
N VAL A 188 -4.74 -9.18 -12.69
CA VAL A 188 -4.18 -9.89 -13.85
C VAL A 188 -4.80 -11.27 -13.98
N THR A 189 -5.20 -11.65 -15.19
CA THR A 189 -5.78 -12.96 -15.51
C THR A 189 -4.71 -13.94 -16.00
N ASP A 190 -4.94 -15.23 -15.80
CA ASP A 190 -4.07 -16.29 -16.36
C ASP A 190 -4.04 -16.22 -17.90
N ARG A 191 -5.17 -15.87 -18.53
CA ARG A 191 -5.25 -15.65 -19.99
C ARG A 191 -4.25 -14.58 -20.46
N PHE A 192 -4.16 -13.44 -19.75
CA PHE A 192 -3.21 -12.39 -20.10
C PHE A 192 -1.76 -12.88 -19.94
N MET A 193 -1.44 -13.53 -18.83
CA MET A 193 -0.08 -14.06 -18.58
C MET A 193 0.34 -15.09 -19.61
N GLU A 194 -0.56 -15.97 -20.03
CA GLU A 194 -0.30 -16.92 -21.11
C GLU A 194 -0.08 -16.24 -22.46
N ARG A 195 -0.88 -15.20 -22.78
CA ARG A 195 -0.68 -14.42 -24.01
C ARG A 195 0.62 -13.65 -23.99
N LEU A 196 0.96 -13.04 -22.85
CA LEU A 196 2.24 -12.35 -22.67
C LEU A 196 3.44 -13.27 -22.93
N GLN A 197 3.38 -14.52 -22.48
CA GLN A 197 4.47 -15.49 -22.72
C GLN A 197 4.53 -16.01 -24.15
N LYS A 198 3.37 -16.27 -24.78
CA LYS A 198 3.29 -16.93 -26.09
C LYS A 198 3.27 -15.93 -27.25
N PHE A 199 2.67 -14.77 -27.05
CA PHE A 199 2.36 -13.78 -28.08
C PHE A 199 2.57 -12.34 -27.52
N PRO A 200 3.80 -11.98 -27.10
CA PRO A 200 4.08 -10.70 -26.43
C PRO A 200 3.78 -9.49 -27.32
N ASP A 201 4.06 -9.61 -28.61
CA ASP A 201 3.94 -8.50 -29.57
C ASP A 201 2.56 -8.42 -30.24
N ASP A 202 1.64 -9.36 -29.95
CA ASP A 202 0.26 -9.28 -30.43
C ASP A 202 -0.48 -8.13 -29.74
N ILE A 203 -1.41 -7.50 -30.46
CA ILE A 203 -2.29 -6.45 -29.92
C ILE A 203 -3.02 -6.99 -28.69
N CYS A 204 -2.99 -6.21 -27.62
CA CYS A 204 -3.73 -6.52 -26.40
C CYS A 204 -5.22 -6.25 -26.62
N GLU A 205 -6.03 -7.21 -26.28
CA GLU A 205 -7.49 -7.13 -26.39
C GLU A 205 -8.09 -6.82 -25.02
N PHE A 206 -9.03 -5.88 -24.99
CA PHE A 206 -9.74 -5.46 -23.79
C PHE A 206 -11.21 -5.75 -23.94
N TYR A 207 -11.90 -5.99 -22.81
CA TYR A 207 -13.29 -6.43 -22.82
C TYR A 207 -14.10 -5.70 -21.75
N TRP A 208 -15.27 -5.27 -22.12
CA TRP A 208 -16.33 -4.89 -21.18
C TRP A 208 -17.66 -5.33 -21.77
N GLY A 209 -18.64 -5.68 -20.93
CA GLY A 209 -19.89 -6.18 -21.46
C GLY A 209 -21.11 -5.79 -20.62
N GLU A 210 -22.25 -5.72 -21.27
CA GLU A 210 -23.55 -5.52 -20.61
C GLU A 210 -24.24 -6.88 -20.43
N TRP A 211 -25.04 -6.99 -19.37
CA TRP A 211 -25.87 -8.18 -19.17
C TRP A 211 -27.11 -8.07 -20.04
N ASP A 212 -27.38 -9.07 -20.87
CA ASP A 212 -28.61 -9.13 -21.67
C ASP A 212 -29.85 -9.48 -20.81
N ASP A 213 -31.04 -9.43 -21.42
CA ASP A 213 -32.31 -9.75 -20.75
C ASP A 213 -32.39 -11.19 -20.24
N ASN A 214 -31.49 -12.08 -20.68
CA ASN A 214 -31.40 -13.48 -20.26
C ASN A 214 -30.35 -13.70 -19.16
N GLY A 215 -29.68 -12.61 -18.69
CA GLY A 215 -28.62 -12.68 -17.71
C GLY A 215 -27.28 -13.20 -18.28
N MET A 216 -27.09 -13.14 -19.60
CA MET A 216 -25.79 -13.44 -20.23
C MET A 216 -25.01 -12.17 -20.48
N LEU A 217 -23.70 -12.21 -20.18
CA LEU A 217 -22.78 -11.12 -20.48
C LEU A 217 -22.53 -11.08 -21.99
N VAL A 218 -22.86 -9.96 -22.63
CA VAL A 218 -22.53 -9.68 -24.03
C VAL A 218 -21.25 -8.86 -24.04
N PRO A 219 -20.08 -9.46 -24.34
CA PRO A 219 -18.81 -8.74 -24.32
C PRO A 219 -18.66 -7.86 -25.56
N TYR A 220 -18.21 -6.64 -25.34
CA TYR A 220 -17.66 -5.76 -26.39
C TYR A 220 -16.14 -5.85 -26.32
N SER A 221 -15.50 -5.93 -27.49
CA SER A 221 -14.05 -5.97 -27.61
C SER A 221 -13.50 -4.59 -27.96
N PHE A 222 -12.35 -4.26 -27.39
CA PHE A 222 -11.66 -2.97 -27.56
C PHE A 222 -10.18 -3.19 -27.79
N VAL A 223 -9.55 -2.22 -28.45
CA VAL A 223 -8.10 -2.02 -28.50
C VAL A 223 -7.80 -0.61 -28.03
N ILE A 224 -6.65 -0.36 -27.42
CA ILE A 224 -6.31 0.98 -26.89
C ILE A 224 -5.24 1.61 -27.77
N ASN A 225 -5.54 2.82 -28.28
CA ASN A 225 -4.60 3.59 -29.07
C ASN A 225 -3.47 4.18 -28.20
N LYS A 226 -2.21 4.04 -28.65
CA LYS A 226 -1.02 4.48 -27.87
C LYS A 226 -0.86 5.99 -27.75
N GLU A 227 -1.33 6.75 -28.75
CA GLU A 227 -1.18 8.21 -28.75
C GLU A 227 -2.19 8.90 -27.84
N THR A 228 -3.40 8.34 -27.73
CA THR A 228 -4.52 8.97 -27.02
C THR A 228 -4.88 8.29 -25.72
N ASP A 229 -4.42 7.05 -25.49
CA ASP A 229 -4.85 6.14 -24.40
C ASP A 229 -6.36 5.87 -24.39
N GLU A 230 -7.05 6.10 -25.53
CA GLU A 230 -8.49 5.90 -25.66
C GLU A 230 -8.82 4.54 -26.26
N PRO A 231 -9.86 3.86 -25.72
CA PRO A 231 -10.34 2.62 -26.29
C PRO A 231 -11.06 2.86 -27.62
N ALA A 232 -10.73 2.07 -28.63
CA ALA A 232 -11.45 1.97 -29.89
C ALA A 232 -12.20 0.65 -29.95
N SER A 233 -13.47 0.67 -30.38
CA SER A 233 -14.23 -0.56 -30.59
C SER A 233 -13.55 -1.43 -31.65
N ALA A 234 -13.19 -2.63 -31.27
CA ALA A 234 -12.74 -3.63 -32.21
C ALA A 234 -13.97 -4.45 -32.60
N ASP A 235 -14.53 -4.14 -33.79
CA ASP A 235 -15.53 -5.01 -34.41
C ASP A 235 -14.77 -6.24 -34.94
N LEU A 236 -14.61 -7.25 -34.08
CA LEU A 236 -13.84 -8.46 -34.33
C LEU A 236 -14.63 -9.43 -35.21
N GLY A 237 -15.15 -8.94 -36.34
CA GLY A 237 -15.61 -9.80 -37.41
C GLY A 237 -14.42 -10.66 -37.87
N MET A 238 -14.61 -11.98 -37.94
CA MET A 238 -13.60 -12.93 -38.40
C MET A 238 -13.15 -12.62 -39.83
N GLY A 239 -12.14 -11.77 -40.01
CA GLY A 239 -11.55 -11.49 -41.27
C GLY A 239 -10.89 -10.13 -41.40
N ASP A 240 -9.60 -10.13 -41.64
CA ASP A 240 -8.72 -9.01 -41.97
C ASP A 240 -8.34 -8.07 -40.81
N TRP A 241 -7.40 -8.52 -40.01
CA TRP A 241 -6.62 -7.70 -39.10
C TRP A 241 -5.56 -6.90 -39.88
N THR A 242 -5.98 -5.82 -40.53
CA THR A 242 -5.06 -4.81 -41.10
C THR A 242 -4.93 -3.59 -40.16
N LEU A 243 -5.17 -3.77 -38.87
CA LEU A 243 -4.79 -2.76 -37.86
C LEU A 243 -3.26 -2.69 -37.87
N GLU A 244 -2.71 -1.51 -38.16
CA GLU A 244 -1.28 -1.27 -38.05
C GLU A 244 -0.90 -1.52 -36.58
N ASN A 245 -0.19 -2.61 -36.28
CA ASN A 245 0.19 -3.04 -34.93
C ASN A 245 0.88 -1.94 -34.12
N GLU A 246 1.52 -0.98 -34.82
CA GLU A 246 2.22 0.14 -34.18
C GLU A 246 1.31 1.17 -33.49
N ALA A 247 0.03 1.26 -33.85
CA ALA A 247 -0.92 2.23 -33.33
C ALA A 247 -1.59 1.79 -32.02
N TYR A 248 -1.54 0.50 -31.66
CA TYR A 248 -2.23 -0.06 -30.50
C TYR A 248 -1.29 -0.78 -29.54
N TYR A 249 -1.64 -0.81 -28.25
CA TYR A 249 -0.82 -1.49 -27.26
C TYR A 249 -0.76 -3.00 -27.48
N SER A 250 0.44 -3.57 -27.46
CA SER A 250 0.67 -5.02 -27.39
C SER A 250 0.59 -5.55 -25.96
N ASN A 251 0.50 -6.88 -25.78
CA ASN A 251 0.54 -7.52 -24.46
C ASN A 251 1.81 -7.13 -23.69
N LYS A 252 2.97 -7.10 -24.39
CA LYS A 252 4.25 -6.69 -23.80
C LYS A 252 4.24 -5.24 -23.34
N GLU A 253 3.71 -4.32 -24.15
CA GLU A 253 3.69 -2.90 -23.84
C GLU A 253 2.79 -2.58 -22.62
N ILE A 254 1.67 -3.28 -22.46
CA ILE A 254 0.85 -3.17 -21.24
C ILE A 254 1.63 -3.65 -20.03
N TRP A 255 2.36 -4.77 -20.14
CA TRP A 255 3.20 -5.29 -19.06
C TRP A 255 4.35 -4.32 -18.71
N ASP A 256 4.99 -3.78 -19.73
CA ASP A 256 6.05 -2.78 -19.59
C ASP A 256 5.53 -1.51 -18.88
N LEU A 257 4.32 -1.06 -19.22
CA LEU A 257 3.68 0.10 -18.61
C LEU A 257 3.38 -0.12 -17.11
N ILE A 258 2.88 -1.30 -16.72
CA ILE A 258 2.64 -1.65 -15.31
C ILE A 258 3.96 -1.61 -14.55
N ALA A 259 5.02 -2.22 -15.08
CA ALA A 259 6.31 -2.28 -14.43
C ALA A 259 6.97 -0.89 -14.33
N GLN A 260 6.86 -0.07 -15.37
CA GLN A 260 7.36 1.31 -15.39
C GLN A 260 6.66 2.15 -14.33
N SER A 261 5.33 2.10 -14.25
CA SER A 261 4.56 2.84 -13.25
C SER A 261 4.94 2.42 -11.82
N ALA A 262 5.03 1.11 -11.57
CA ALA A 262 5.42 0.60 -10.26
C ALA A 262 6.86 0.99 -9.88
N TRP A 263 7.77 1.05 -10.86
CA TRP A 263 9.13 1.54 -10.66
C TRP A 263 9.17 3.03 -10.30
N GLU A 264 8.32 3.85 -10.93
CA GLU A 264 8.26 5.30 -10.70
C GLU A 264 7.62 5.67 -9.37
N CYS A 265 6.45 5.08 -9.04
CA CYS A 265 5.62 5.53 -7.91
C CYS A 265 5.18 4.40 -6.94
N ALA A 266 5.71 3.17 -7.06
CA ALA A 266 5.35 2.00 -6.27
C ALA A 266 3.86 1.59 -6.39
N ASP A 267 3.18 2.04 -7.43
CA ASP A 267 1.81 1.69 -7.81
C ASP A 267 1.74 1.48 -9.35
N PRO A 268 0.92 0.56 -9.87
CA PRO A 268 0.03 -0.37 -9.18
C PRO A 268 0.76 -1.61 -8.64
N GLY A 269 0.17 -2.25 -7.63
CA GLY A 269 0.46 -3.64 -7.31
C GLY A 269 -0.18 -4.60 -8.31
N ILE A 270 0.12 -5.90 -8.20
CA ILE A 270 -0.51 -6.94 -9.01
C ILE A 270 -1.26 -7.94 -8.12
N ILE A 271 -2.47 -8.28 -8.55
CA ILE A 271 -3.29 -9.35 -8.00
C ILE A 271 -3.56 -10.39 -9.10
N PHE A 272 -3.23 -11.65 -8.85
CA PHE A 272 -3.49 -12.76 -9.78
C PHE A 272 -4.88 -13.34 -9.50
N ILE A 273 -5.90 -12.70 -10.08
CA ILE A 273 -7.31 -12.91 -9.69
C ILE A 273 -7.82 -14.32 -9.98
N ASP A 274 -7.43 -14.93 -11.11
CA ASP A 274 -7.85 -16.29 -11.44
C ASP A 274 -7.23 -17.30 -10.48
N ARG A 275 -5.97 -17.09 -10.09
CA ARG A 275 -5.29 -17.91 -9.09
C ARG A 275 -5.96 -17.81 -7.72
N ILE A 276 -6.35 -16.61 -7.31
CA ILE A 276 -7.12 -16.41 -6.07
C ILE A 276 -8.39 -17.26 -6.13
N ASN A 277 -9.21 -17.08 -7.16
CA ASN A 277 -10.46 -17.80 -7.30
C ASN A 277 -10.26 -19.32 -7.38
N ASN A 278 -9.22 -19.80 -8.06
CA ASN A 278 -8.91 -21.22 -8.19
C ASN A 278 -8.38 -21.88 -6.90
N GLN A 279 -7.79 -21.10 -6.00
CA GLN A 279 -7.13 -21.61 -4.79
C GLN A 279 -7.84 -21.27 -3.48
N MET A 280 -8.82 -20.35 -3.50
CA MET A 280 -9.61 -20.03 -2.30
C MET A 280 -10.67 -21.09 -2.05
N PRO A 281 -10.91 -21.48 -0.78
CA PRO A 281 -12.01 -22.39 -0.47
C PRO A 281 -13.36 -21.89 -0.96
N ALA A 282 -13.60 -20.59 -0.97
CA ALA A 282 -14.80 -19.96 -1.50
C ALA A 282 -15.08 -20.34 -2.96
N ASN A 283 -14.04 -20.56 -3.76
CA ASN A 283 -14.22 -20.92 -5.17
C ASN A 283 -14.85 -22.32 -5.33
N TYR A 284 -14.65 -23.22 -4.37
CA TYR A 284 -15.30 -24.53 -4.40
C TYR A 284 -16.82 -24.44 -4.19
N LEU A 285 -17.27 -23.28 -3.62
CA LEU A 285 -18.69 -22.96 -3.47
C LEU A 285 -19.24 -22.12 -4.63
N ALA A 286 -18.40 -21.57 -5.48
CA ALA A 286 -18.81 -20.79 -6.65
C ALA A 286 -19.38 -21.70 -7.76
N HIS A 287 -19.71 -22.95 -7.48
CA HIS A 287 -20.44 -23.81 -8.40
C HIS A 287 -21.77 -23.14 -8.77
N HIS A 288 -22.05 -23.15 -10.05
CA HIS A 288 -23.29 -22.61 -10.61
C HIS A 288 -24.55 -23.08 -9.84
N GLU A 289 -24.56 -24.32 -9.36
CA GLU A 289 -25.63 -24.90 -8.57
C GLU A 289 -25.85 -24.15 -7.25
N TYR A 290 -24.79 -23.85 -6.49
CA TYR A 290 -24.89 -23.12 -5.23
C TYR A 290 -25.41 -21.69 -5.45
N LEU A 291 -24.90 -20.98 -6.45
CA LEU A 291 -25.35 -19.64 -6.80
C LEU A 291 -26.82 -19.63 -7.22
N CYS A 292 -27.27 -20.60 -8.03
CA CYS A 292 -28.67 -20.72 -8.46
C CYS A 292 -29.61 -21.02 -7.30
N GLU A 293 -29.17 -21.83 -6.32
CA GLU A 293 -30.03 -22.19 -5.18
C GLU A 293 -30.08 -21.12 -4.10
N THR A 294 -28.96 -20.43 -3.84
CA THR A 294 -28.86 -19.50 -2.71
C THR A 294 -28.90 -18.03 -3.09
N GLY A 295 -28.58 -17.69 -4.33
CA GLY A 295 -28.38 -16.32 -4.81
C GLY A 295 -27.11 -15.63 -4.25
N ASP A 296 -26.23 -16.37 -3.54
CA ASP A 296 -25.02 -15.81 -2.94
C ASP A 296 -23.84 -15.98 -3.92
N ASP A 297 -23.38 -14.89 -4.50
CA ASP A 297 -22.17 -14.86 -5.36
C ASP A 297 -20.92 -14.75 -4.49
N LEU A 298 -20.13 -15.83 -4.45
CA LEU A 298 -18.88 -15.91 -3.70
C LEU A 298 -17.62 -15.67 -4.55
N THR A 299 -17.79 -15.22 -5.80
CA THR A 299 -16.67 -14.87 -6.66
C THR A 299 -15.86 -13.73 -6.05
N ILE A 300 -14.57 -13.93 -5.92
CA ILE A 300 -13.65 -12.91 -5.42
C ILE A 300 -13.23 -12.02 -6.57
N ARG A 301 -13.42 -10.70 -6.39
CA ARG A 301 -13.10 -9.69 -7.39
C ARG A 301 -12.15 -8.62 -6.89
N ALA A 302 -12.02 -8.49 -5.57
CA ALA A 302 -11.16 -7.50 -4.94
C ALA A 302 -10.58 -7.98 -3.62
N THR A 303 -9.58 -7.25 -3.14
CA THR A 303 -8.95 -7.45 -1.84
C THR A 303 -9.18 -6.24 -0.93
N ASN A 304 -8.84 -6.36 0.35
CA ASN A 304 -8.70 -5.23 1.26
C ASN A 304 -7.48 -4.35 0.88
N PRO A 305 -7.28 -3.17 1.53
CA PRO A 305 -6.21 -2.22 1.15
C PRO A 305 -4.78 -2.77 1.13
N CYS A 306 -4.49 -3.83 1.88
CA CYS A 306 -3.16 -4.42 1.98
C CYS A 306 -3.00 -5.73 1.17
N GLY A 307 -4.03 -6.17 0.47
CA GLY A 307 -3.99 -7.32 -0.44
C GLY A 307 -4.02 -8.70 0.22
N GLU A 308 -4.02 -8.78 1.56
CA GLU A 308 -4.01 -10.07 2.26
C GLU A 308 -5.38 -10.73 2.38
N GLN A 309 -6.46 -9.98 2.14
CA GLN A 309 -7.83 -10.49 2.26
C GLN A 309 -8.59 -10.35 0.94
N PRO A 310 -8.42 -11.30 0.02
CA PRO A 310 -9.35 -11.47 -1.10
C PRO A 310 -10.71 -11.92 -0.55
N LEU A 311 -11.74 -11.16 -0.84
CA LEU A 311 -13.08 -11.37 -0.30
C LEU A 311 -14.14 -11.20 -1.39
N PRO A 312 -15.25 -11.94 -1.33
CA PRO A 312 -16.42 -11.65 -2.14
C PRO A 312 -17.12 -10.36 -1.70
N ASP A 313 -18.08 -9.90 -2.49
CA ASP A 313 -18.88 -8.73 -2.16
C ASP A 313 -19.50 -8.86 -0.75
N TYR A 314 -19.40 -7.81 0.06
CA TYR A 314 -19.81 -7.76 1.48
C TYR A 314 -19.02 -8.70 2.41
N GLY A 315 -17.93 -9.28 1.93
CA GLY A 315 -17.02 -10.07 2.75
C GLY A 315 -16.31 -9.20 3.79
N SER A 316 -16.09 -9.77 4.96
CA SER A 316 -15.22 -9.19 5.99
C SER A 316 -14.35 -10.26 6.63
N CYS A 317 -13.21 -9.84 7.18
CA CYS A 317 -12.34 -10.73 7.93
C CYS A 317 -11.79 -10.04 9.18
N ASN A 318 -11.66 -10.82 10.24
CA ASN A 318 -10.86 -10.46 11.41
C ASN A 318 -9.55 -11.25 11.41
N LEU A 319 -8.52 -10.67 12.00
CA LEU A 319 -7.16 -11.15 11.90
C LEU A 319 -6.58 -11.40 13.30
N VAL A 320 -5.79 -12.47 13.43
CA VAL A 320 -5.00 -12.76 14.64
C VAL A 320 -3.60 -13.17 14.18
N ALA A 321 -2.55 -12.49 14.68
CA ALA A 321 -1.17 -12.76 14.32
C ALA A 321 -0.39 -13.34 15.49
N LEU A 322 0.20 -14.54 15.31
CA LEU A 322 1.08 -15.23 16.24
C LEU A 322 2.49 -14.63 16.16
N ASN A 323 3.09 -14.26 17.29
CA ASN A 323 4.46 -13.75 17.36
C ASN A 323 5.46 -14.91 17.40
N LEU A 324 6.01 -15.28 16.25
CA LEU A 324 6.86 -16.47 16.12
C LEU A 324 8.10 -16.42 17.00
N GLY A 325 8.68 -15.24 17.23
CA GLY A 325 9.85 -15.09 18.10
C GLY A 325 9.61 -15.58 19.53
N ASN A 326 8.38 -15.45 20.04
CA ASN A 326 8.01 -15.88 21.39
C ASN A 326 7.89 -17.42 21.55
N PHE A 327 7.91 -18.16 20.46
CA PHE A 327 7.87 -19.62 20.44
C PHE A 327 9.25 -20.24 20.20
N ILE A 328 10.32 -19.43 20.12
CA ILE A 328 11.69 -19.93 20.00
C ILE A 328 12.33 -20.04 21.37
N SER A 329 12.77 -21.24 21.71
CA SER A 329 13.50 -21.54 22.95
C SER A 329 14.82 -22.26 22.63
N LYS A 330 15.94 -21.73 23.07
CA LYS A 330 17.29 -22.30 22.85
C LYS A 330 17.56 -22.62 21.38
N GLY A 331 17.18 -21.72 20.48
CA GLY A 331 17.37 -21.89 19.04
C GLY A 331 16.46 -22.90 18.36
N LYS A 332 15.35 -23.31 18.99
CA LYS A 332 14.40 -24.27 18.44
C LYS A 332 12.97 -23.82 18.67
N MET A 333 12.08 -24.18 17.73
CA MET A 333 10.65 -23.95 17.83
C MET A 333 10.02 -24.85 18.91
N ASP A 334 9.24 -24.25 19.81
CA ASP A 334 8.36 -24.96 20.75
C ASP A 334 7.01 -25.22 20.09
N TRP A 335 6.92 -26.34 19.38
CA TRP A 335 5.74 -26.74 18.64
C TRP A 335 4.50 -26.97 19.53
N ASN A 336 4.70 -27.40 20.78
CA ASN A 336 3.58 -27.64 21.70
C ASN A 336 2.98 -26.31 22.18
N LYS A 337 3.82 -25.33 22.56
CA LYS A 337 3.35 -23.99 22.91
C LYS A 337 2.67 -23.32 21.71
N LEU A 338 3.21 -23.48 20.51
CA LEU A 338 2.62 -22.92 19.29
C LEU A 338 1.24 -23.55 18.99
N GLN A 339 1.11 -24.90 19.15
CA GLN A 339 -0.18 -25.57 18.93
C GLN A 339 -1.27 -25.03 19.85
N GLU A 340 -0.96 -24.85 21.13
CA GLU A 340 -1.91 -24.32 22.09
C GLU A 340 -2.27 -22.86 21.78
N ALA A 341 -1.29 -22.05 21.39
CA ALA A 341 -1.53 -20.66 20.96
C ALA A 341 -2.43 -20.60 19.71
N VAL A 342 -2.23 -21.47 18.71
CA VAL A 342 -3.10 -21.55 17.52
C VAL A 342 -4.54 -21.87 17.91
N LYS A 343 -4.76 -22.80 18.84
CA LYS A 343 -6.11 -23.12 19.36
C LYS A 343 -6.81 -21.87 19.92
N TYR A 344 -6.12 -21.08 20.74
CA TYR A 344 -6.75 -19.90 21.36
C TYR A 344 -6.80 -18.71 20.40
N ALA A 345 -5.86 -18.57 19.47
CA ALA A 345 -5.95 -17.59 18.37
C ALA A 345 -7.18 -17.84 17.49
N TYR A 346 -7.44 -19.12 17.14
CA TYR A 346 -8.64 -19.52 16.42
C TYR A 346 -9.92 -19.17 17.20
N ARG A 347 -9.98 -19.51 18.49
CA ARG A 347 -11.14 -19.25 19.35
C ARG A 347 -11.41 -17.76 19.52
N LEU A 348 -10.36 -16.93 19.61
CA LEU A 348 -10.51 -15.48 19.61
C LEU A 348 -11.11 -14.98 18.29
N GLY A 349 -10.63 -15.49 17.15
CA GLY A 349 -11.20 -15.17 15.83
C GLY A 349 -12.69 -15.49 15.73
N GLU A 350 -13.13 -16.65 16.20
CA GLU A 350 -14.53 -17.05 16.27
C GLU A 350 -15.35 -16.14 17.21
N ALA A 351 -14.82 -15.84 18.41
CA ALA A 351 -15.47 -14.94 19.36
C ALA A 351 -15.64 -13.52 18.79
N VAL A 352 -14.68 -13.04 18.02
CA VAL A 352 -14.77 -11.75 17.32
C VAL A 352 -15.95 -11.73 16.34
N ILE A 353 -16.16 -12.79 15.53
CA ILE A 353 -17.31 -12.86 14.61
C ILE A 353 -18.63 -12.79 15.37
N ASP A 354 -18.74 -13.52 16.48
CA ASP A 354 -19.98 -13.60 17.24
C ASP A 354 -20.30 -12.31 18.03
N LYS A 355 -19.26 -11.57 18.46
CA LYS A 355 -19.39 -10.35 19.28
C LYS A 355 -19.27 -9.07 18.49
N ASN A 356 -18.99 -9.14 17.19
CA ASN A 356 -18.82 -7.97 16.34
C ASN A 356 -20.13 -7.18 16.17
N VAL A 357 -19.99 -5.86 16.15
CA VAL A 357 -21.04 -4.93 15.75
C VAL A 357 -20.77 -4.51 14.31
N TYR A 358 -21.47 -5.12 13.38
CA TYR A 358 -21.22 -4.90 11.97
C TYR A 358 -21.77 -3.55 11.49
N PRO A 359 -21.04 -2.84 10.59
CA PRO A 359 -21.45 -1.49 10.14
C PRO A 359 -22.69 -1.48 9.25
N ILE A 360 -22.97 -2.58 8.53
CA ILE A 360 -24.13 -2.75 7.66
C ILE A 360 -24.66 -4.19 7.71
N PRO A 361 -25.98 -4.40 7.52
CA PRO A 361 -26.61 -5.71 7.64
C PRO A 361 -26.09 -6.78 6.67
N GLU A 362 -25.75 -6.39 5.44
CA GLU A 362 -25.26 -7.29 4.40
C GLU A 362 -23.93 -7.92 4.82
N ILE A 363 -23.03 -7.15 5.42
CA ILE A 363 -21.75 -7.64 5.95
C ILE A 363 -22.01 -8.58 7.14
N GLU A 364 -22.94 -8.26 8.03
CA GLU A 364 -23.29 -9.14 9.14
C GLU A 364 -23.82 -10.48 8.64
N LYS A 365 -24.77 -10.45 7.69
CA LYS A 365 -25.32 -11.65 7.08
C LYS A 365 -24.24 -12.53 6.48
N HIS A 366 -23.34 -11.93 5.66
CA HIS A 366 -22.23 -12.64 5.02
C HIS A 366 -21.23 -13.20 6.05
N SER A 367 -20.78 -12.37 7.00
CA SER A 367 -19.78 -12.76 7.98
C SER A 367 -20.25 -13.88 8.90
N ARG A 368 -21.51 -13.85 9.31
CA ARG A 368 -22.09 -14.93 10.15
C ARG A 368 -22.33 -16.21 9.36
N ALA A 369 -22.62 -16.14 8.06
CA ALA A 369 -22.85 -17.28 7.20
C ALA A 369 -21.56 -18.04 6.86
N TYR A 370 -20.49 -17.31 6.49
CA TYR A 370 -19.26 -17.88 5.94
C TYR A 370 -18.08 -17.87 6.91
N ARG A 371 -18.10 -17.02 7.93
CA ARG A 371 -17.20 -17.01 9.08
C ARG A 371 -15.72 -16.97 8.71
N ASN A 372 -15.31 -15.99 7.88
CA ASN A 372 -13.92 -15.76 7.55
C ASN A 372 -13.09 -15.37 8.78
N ILE A 373 -12.00 -16.09 9.04
CA ILE A 373 -10.95 -15.71 9.98
C ILE A 373 -9.60 -15.74 9.27
N GLY A 374 -8.67 -14.93 9.74
CA GLY A 374 -7.32 -14.85 9.20
C GLY A 374 -6.28 -15.02 10.30
N ILE A 375 -5.87 -16.27 10.55
CA ILE A 375 -4.76 -16.57 11.45
C ILE A 375 -3.47 -16.48 10.67
N GLY A 376 -2.57 -15.63 11.12
CA GLY A 376 -1.28 -15.41 10.50
C GLY A 376 -0.16 -15.28 11.52
N VAL A 377 0.95 -14.71 11.09
CA VAL A 377 2.14 -14.56 11.91
C VAL A 377 2.67 -13.12 11.88
N MET A 378 3.45 -12.79 12.88
CA MET A 378 4.42 -11.70 12.95
C MET A 378 5.69 -12.23 13.62
N GLY A 379 6.79 -11.49 13.55
CA GLY A 379 8.05 -11.95 14.15
C GLY A 379 8.72 -13.11 13.42
N TYR A 380 8.48 -13.27 12.11
CA TYR A 380 9.14 -14.33 11.34
C TYR A 380 10.65 -14.08 11.21
N ALA A 381 11.07 -12.84 10.93
CA ALA A 381 12.49 -12.51 10.88
C ALA A 381 13.15 -12.68 12.25
N ASP A 382 12.45 -12.36 13.36
CA ASP A 382 12.91 -12.65 14.72
C ASP A 382 13.16 -14.14 14.93
N ALA A 383 12.20 -14.96 14.53
CA ALA A 383 12.31 -16.41 14.68
C ALA A 383 13.50 -16.97 13.89
N CYS A 384 13.70 -16.53 12.64
CA CYS A 384 14.87 -16.90 11.84
C CYS A 384 16.17 -16.54 12.56
N ILE A 385 16.31 -15.29 13.01
CA ILE A 385 17.51 -14.83 13.73
C ILE A 385 17.76 -15.65 15.00
N LEU A 386 16.73 -15.87 15.83
CA LEU A 386 16.82 -16.62 17.07
C LEU A 386 17.14 -18.12 16.87
N MET A 387 16.86 -18.65 15.70
CA MET A 387 17.20 -20.02 15.28
C MET A 387 18.55 -20.11 14.55
N GLY A 388 19.23 -18.97 14.31
CA GLY A 388 20.52 -18.90 13.60
C GLY A 388 20.37 -19.04 12.08
N MET A 389 19.19 -18.78 11.51
CA MET A 389 18.91 -18.82 10.08
C MET A 389 18.96 -17.40 9.49
N ARG A 390 19.50 -17.25 8.29
CA ARG A 390 19.49 -16.01 7.55
C ARG A 390 18.19 -15.92 6.74
N TYR A 391 17.48 -14.81 6.88
CA TYR A 391 16.22 -14.57 6.14
C TYR A 391 16.42 -14.72 4.63
N GLY A 392 15.52 -15.48 3.97
CA GLY A 392 15.54 -15.67 2.52
C GLY A 392 16.44 -16.82 2.03
N GLU A 393 17.23 -17.46 2.90
CA GLU A 393 17.99 -18.66 2.57
C GLU A 393 17.15 -19.94 2.71
N GLU A 394 17.62 -21.04 2.15
CA GLU A 394 16.87 -22.30 1.98
C GLU A 394 16.28 -22.82 3.30
N ASP A 395 17.02 -22.79 4.38
CA ASP A 395 16.57 -23.23 5.71
C ASP A 395 15.46 -22.32 6.28
N ALA A 396 15.56 -21.01 6.06
CA ALA A 396 14.51 -20.07 6.44
C ALA A 396 13.24 -20.28 5.59
N LEU A 397 13.37 -20.53 4.28
CA LEU A 397 12.23 -20.86 3.40
C LEU A 397 11.54 -22.15 3.86
N ALA A 398 12.31 -23.20 4.13
CA ALA A 398 11.78 -24.46 4.63
C ALA A 398 11.07 -24.30 5.98
N PHE A 399 11.64 -23.52 6.90
CA PHE A 399 11.01 -23.18 8.18
C PHE A 399 9.71 -22.40 7.99
N GLY A 400 9.68 -21.41 7.09
CA GLY A 400 8.47 -20.64 6.76
C GLY A 400 7.33 -21.54 6.27
N GLU A 401 7.61 -22.49 5.37
CA GLU A 401 6.66 -23.48 4.91
C GLU A 401 6.19 -24.40 6.05
N GLU A 402 7.12 -24.93 6.85
CA GLU A 402 6.81 -25.84 7.96
C GLU A 402 5.92 -25.18 9.02
N VAL A 403 6.25 -23.98 9.46
CA VAL A 403 5.51 -23.27 10.50
C VAL A 403 4.10 -22.90 10.01
N MET A 404 3.97 -22.44 8.75
CA MET A 404 2.65 -22.09 8.22
C MET A 404 1.78 -23.33 7.98
N LYS A 405 2.36 -24.44 7.52
CA LYS A 405 1.71 -25.75 7.44
C LYS A 405 1.18 -26.21 8.80
N PHE A 406 1.99 -26.04 9.85
CA PHE A 406 1.62 -26.39 11.22
C PHE A 406 0.44 -25.53 11.72
N ILE A 407 0.51 -24.22 11.54
CA ILE A 407 -0.56 -23.28 11.93
C ILE A 407 -1.85 -23.64 11.18
N TYR A 408 -1.77 -23.83 9.86
CA TYR A 408 -2.94 -24.21 9.07
C TYR A 408 -3.58 -25.51 9.57
N LYS A 409 -2.77 -26.55 9.78
CA LYS A 409 -3.23 -27.84 10.27
C LYS A 409 -4.03 -27.71 11.57
N TRP A 410 -3.51 -26.98 12.55
CA TRP A 410 -4.16 -26.87 13.85
C TRP A 410 -5.37 -25.92 13.84
N SER A 411 -5.35 -24.90 13.01
CA SER A 411 -6.53 -24.06 12.74
C SER A 411 -7.65 -24.86 12.09
N PHE A 412 -7.31 -25.75 11.16
CA PHE A 412 -8.28 -26.65 10.53
C PHE A 412 -8.88 -27.64 11.55
N VAL A 413 -8.06 -28.21 12.43
CA VAL A 413 -8.53 -29.11 13.51
C VAL A 413 -9.54 -28.38 14.40
N GLU A 414 -9.25 -27.18 14.86
CA GLU A 414 -10.18 -26.40 15.70
C GLU A 414 -11.46 -26.04 14.93
N SER A 415 -11.38 -25.72 13.63
CA SER A 415 -12.57 -25.45 12.80
C SER A 415 -13.50 -26.66 12.70
N VAL A 416 -12.95 -27.83 12.55
CA VAL A 416 -13.76 -29.11 12.59
C VAL A 416 -14.40 -29.35 13.97
N GLU A 417 -13.66 -29.16 15.05
CA GLU A 417 -14.16 -29.27 16.42
C GLU A 417 -15.27 -28.25 16.72
N TYR A 418 -15.15 -27.03 16.17
CA TYR A 418 -16.21 -26.04 16.32
C TYR A 418 -17.41 -26.29 15.42
N ALA A 419 -17.21 -26.86 14.22
CA ALA A 419 -18.33 -27.30 13.37
C ALA A 419 -19.15 -28.38 14.05
N GLU A 420 -18.54 -29.33 14.75
CA GLU A 420 -19.23 -30.35 15.56
C GLU A 420 -20.10 -29.72 16.66
N LYS A 421 -19.64 -28.64 17.29
CA LYS A 421 -20.33 -27.97 18.40
C LYS A 421 -21.39 -26.96 17.97
N LYS A 422 -21.12 -26.19 16.91
CA LYS A 422 -21.88 -25.00 16.53
C LYS A 422 -22.45 -25.05 15.09
N GLY A 423 -22.20 -26.15 14.36
CA GLY A 423 -22.55 -26.27 12.93
C GLY A 423 -21.47 -25.73 12.00
N ALA A 424 -21.46 -26.21 10.78
CA ALA A 424 -20.59 -25.78 9.71
C ALA A 424 -20.98 -24.38 9.16
N PHE A 425 -20.11 -23.75 8.37
CA PHE A 425 -20.48 -22.56 7.62
C PHE A 425 -21.48 -22.90 6.50
N LYS A 426 -22.22 -21.90 6.01
CA LYS A 426 -23.26 -22.08 5.01
C LYS A 426 -22.67 -22.58 3.69
N GLY A 427 -23.16 -23.70 3.17
CA GLY A 427 -22.79 -24.25 1.86
C GLY A 427 -21.51 -25.07 1.84
N TRP A 428 -20.99 -25.48 2.99
CA TRP A 428 -19.78 -26.31 3.05
C TRP A 428 -19.92 -27.64 2.28
N GLU A 429 -21.14 -28.17 2.17
CA GLU A 429 -21.49 -29.41 1.47
C GLU A 429 -21.32 -29.32 -0.07
N TYR A 430 -21.32 -28.13 -0.63
CA TYR A 430 -21.10 -27.88 -2.07
C TYR A 430 -19.62 -27.79 -2.45
N GLY A 431 -18.73 -27.73 -1.47
CA GLY A 431 -17.31 -27.56 -1.69
C GLY A 431 -16.57 -28.89 -1.87
N ASP A 432 -15.68 -28.99 -2.86
CA ASP A 432 -14.73 -30.09 -2.97
C ASP A 432 -13.44 -29.78 -2.20
N TYR A 433 -13.42 -30.11 -0.91
CA TYR A 433 -12.28 -29.89 -0.01
C TYR A 433 -11.29 -31.07 -0.03
N LYS A 434 -11.51 -32.10 -0.83
CA LYS A 434 -10.69 -33.30 -0.86
C LYS A 434 -9.21 -33.03 -1.16
N PRO A 435 -8.84 -32.19 -2.16
CA PRO A 435 -7.44 -31.83 -2.38
C PRO A 435 -6.80 -31.14 -1.18
N LEU A 436 -7.58 -30.31 -0.45
CA LEU A 436 -7.13 -29.58 0.72
C LEU A 436 -6.88 -30.53 1.92
N ILE A 437 -7.62 -31.61 2.03
CA ILE A 437 -7.57 -32.57 3.14
C ILE A 437 -6.47 -33.60 2.94
N ASP A 438 -6.38 -34.17 1.75
CA ASP A 438 -5.43 -35.24 1.42
C ASP A 438 -3.97 -34.77 1.48
N GLY A 439 -3.71 -33.54 1.05
CA GLY A 439 -2.37 -32.93 1.10
C GLY A 439 -1.91 -32.42 2.48
N ARG A 440 -2.80 -32.30 3.46
CA ARG A 440 -2.51 -31.57 4.73
C ARG A 440 -2.27 -32.45 5.95
N GLN A 441 -2.13 -33.75 5.79
CA GLN A 441 -1.75 -34.70 6.85
C GLN A 441 -2.54 -34.52 8.17
N LEU A 442 -3.86 -34.40 8.05
CA LEU A 442 -4.74 -34.23 9.21
C LEU A 442 -4.77 -35.49 10.07
N PRO A 443 -4.97 -35.37 11.39
CA PRO A 443 -5.21 -36.52 12.26
C PRO A 443 -6.39 -37.38 11.75
N PRO A 444 -6.29 -38.71 11.84
CA PRO A 444 -7.36 -39.61 11.36
C PRO A 444 -8.75 -39.31 11.95
N GLU A 445 -8.81 -38.94 13.21
CA GLU A 445 -10.02 -38.55 13.92
C GLU A 445 -10.65 -37.30 13.31
N THR A 446 -9.85 -36.26 13.07
CA THR A 446 -10.29 -35.00 12.42
C THR A 446 -10.85 -35.27 11.03
N ARG A 447 -10.20 -36.15 10.23
CA ARG A 447 -10.72 -36.56 8.91
C ARG A 447 -12.07 -37.26 8.96
N LYS A 448 -12.30 -38.08 9.99
CA LYS A 448 -13.61 -38.74 10.20
C LYS A 448 -14.69 -37.72 10.56
N LYS A 449 -14.40 -36.83 11.52
CA LYS A 449 -15.31 -35.78 11.96
C LYS A 449 -15.64 -34.84 10.80
N TYR A 450 -14.64 -34.34 10.10
CA TYR A 450 -14.81 -33.42 8.96
C TYR A 450 -15.85 -33.93 7.94
N LYS A 451 -15.81 -35.24 7.60
CA LYS A 451 -16.76 -35.85 6.64
C LYS A 451 -18.21 -35.76 7.07
N VAL A 452 -18.47 -35.58 8.35
CA VAL A 452 -19.83 -35.55 8.95
C VAL A 452 -20.23 -34.13 9.32
N THR A 453 -19.30 -33.35 9.87
CA THR A 453 -19.60 -32.05 10.46
C THR A 453 -19.17 -30.87 9.58
N GLY A 454 -18.30 -31.09 8.60
CA GLY A 454 -17.73 -30.02 7.75
C GLY A 454 -16.73 -29.12 8.50
N LEU A 455 -16.61 -27.88 8.03
CA LEU A 455 -15.80 -26.82 8.61
C LEU A 455 -16.68 -25.70 9.15
N ARG A 456 -16.23 -25.07 10.25
CA ARG A 456 -16.89 -23.89 10.83
C ARG A 456 -16.66 -22.64 10.01
N ASN A 457 -15.52 -22.54 9.31
CA ASN A 457 -15.02 -21.32 8.65
C ASN A 457 -14.67 -21.61 7.20
N ILE A 458 -15.01 -20.71 6.29
CA ILE A 458 -14.67 -20.83 4.87
C ILE A 458 -13.17 -20.62 4.60
N CYS A 459 -12.53 -19.70 5.32
CA CYS A 459 -11.09 -19.44 5.29
C CYS A 459 -10.55 -19.36 6.72
N LEU A 460 -9.29 -19.78 6.91
CA LEU A 460 -8.64 -19.89 8.21
C LEU A 460 -7.39 -19.04 8.34
N THR A 461 -6.64 -18.84 7.24
CA THR A 461 -5.28 -18.29 7.31
C THR A 461 -5.05 -17.14 6.35
N THR A 462 -4.21 -16.17 6.81
CA THR A 462 -3.76 -15.01 6.04
C THR A 462 -2.46 -14.48 6.61
N ILE A 463 -1.69 -13.73 5.83
CA ILE A 463 -0.54 -12.96 6.34
C ILE A 463 -0.84 -11.48 6.19
N ALA A 464 -1.21 -10.87 7.32
CA ALA A 464 -1.47 -9.43 7.42
C ALA A 464 -0.17 -8.63 7.63
N PRO A 465 -0.16 -7.31 7.33
CA PRO A 465 1.02 -6.47 7.53
C PRO A 465 1.47 -6.37 8.99
N THR A 466 0.55 -6.49 9.94
CA THR A 466 0.76 -6.38 11.40
C THR A 466 1.50 -5.11 11.87
N GLY A 467 1.46 -4.02 11.08
CA GLY A 467 2.25 -2.82 11.33
C GLY A 467 2.20 -2.33 12.78
N SER A 468 1.02 -1.88 13.27
CA SER A 468 0.90 -1.38 14.64
C SER A 468 1.04 -2.45 15.71
N ILE A 469 0.47 -3.65 15.49
CA ILE A 469 0.51 -4.72 16.49
C ILE A 469 1.91 -5.36 16.59
N GLY A 470 2.69 -5.40 15.50
CA GLY A 470 4.08 -5.82 15.53
C GLY A 470 4.94 -4.86 16.37
N TYR A 471 4.66 -3.54 16.29
CA TYR A 471 5.31 -2.57 17.16
C TYR A 471 4.91 -2.75 18.63
N ILE A 472 3.64 -2.99 18.94
CA ILE A 472 3.21 -3.31 20.32
C ILE A 472 3.93 -4.56 20.83
N ALA A 473 4.11 -5.56 19.99
CA ALA A 473 4.78 -6.82 20.33
C ALA A 473 6.31 -6.74 20.25
N ASP A 474 6.89 -5.61 19.77
CA ASP A 474 8.34 -5.40 19.60
C ASP A 474 8.99 -6.51 18.75
N CYS A 475 8.40 -6.82 17.60
CA CYS A 475 8.88 -7.82 16.66
C CYS A 475 8.75 -7.35 15.20
N SER A 476 9.40 -8.08 14.29
CA SER A 476 9.22 -7.87 12.85
C SER A 476 7.77 -8.04 12.42
N THR A 477 7.35 -7.25 11.43
CA THR A 477 5.95 -7.22 10.99
C THR A 477 5.66 -8.32 9.98
N GLY A 478 4.58 -9.08 10.18
CA GLY A 478 4.19 -10.16 9.30
C GLY A 478 5.34 -11.17 9.04
N ILE A 479 5.59 -11.38 7.77
CA ILE A 479 6.74 -12.15 7.27
C ILE A 479 7.81 -11.23 6.65
N GLU A 480 7.77 -9.93 6.95
CA GLU A 480 8.77 -9.00 6.42
C GLU A 480 10.12 -9.17 7.12
N PRO A 481 11.24 -8.96 6.41
CA PRO A 481 12.53 -8.73 7.04
C PRO A 481 12.55 -7.39 7.76
N TYR A 482 13.51 -7.16 8.63
CA TYR A 482 13.74 -5.83 9.16
C TYR A 482 14.20 -4.88 8.06
N PHE A 483 13.63 -3.66 8.04
CA PHE A 483 14.03 -2.65 7.07
C PHE A 483 15.50 -2.22 7.26
N ALA A 484 15.91 -2.02 8.52
CA ALA A 484 17.30 -1.79 8.92
C ALA A 484 17.47 -2.11 10.41
N ALA A 485 18.72 -2.21 10.88
CA ALA A 485 19.03 -2.41 12.31
C ALA A 485 18.53 -1.27 13.20
N ARG A 486 18.43 -0.06 12.64
CA ARG A 486 17.87 1.13 13.29
C ARG A 486 17.09 1.94 12.25
N VAL A 487 15.86 2.31 12.57
CA VAL A 487 14.98 3.09 11.69
C VAL A 487 14.42 4.31 12.42
N PHE A 488 14.31 5.42 11.70
CA PHE A 488 13.57 6.59 12.15
C PHE A 488 12.17 6.52 11.56
N ARG A 489 11.17 6.38 12.41
CA ARG A 489 9.77 6.24 12.00
C ARG A 489 9.01 7.52 12.27
N ILE A 490 8.36 8.03 11.20
CA ILE A 490 7.39 9.12 11.27
C ILE A 490 6.04 8.56 10.87
N ASP A 491 5.00 8.83 11.63
CA ASP A 491 3.61 8.58 11.25
C ASP A 491 2.68 9.67 11.79
N GLN A 492 1.40 9.61 11.40
CA GLN A 492 0.43 10.65 11.80
C GLN A 492 0.23 10.79 13.32
N SER A 493 0.51 9.74 14.09
CA SER A 493 0.43 9.77 15.55
C SER A 493 1.72 10.27 16.19
N ASN A 494 2.82 10.25 15.45
CA ASN A 494 4.11 10.76 15.88
C ASN A 494 4.79 11.51 14.73
N PRO A 495 4.38 12.74 14.46
CA PRO A 495 4.98 13.56 13.40
C PRO A 495 6.42 13.99 13.71
N GLU A 496 6.82 13.97 14.98
CA GLU A 496 8.20 14.23 15.42
C GLU A 496 9.15 13.08 15.10
N GLY A 497 8.61 11.88 14.87
CA GLY A 497 9.38 10.66 14.64
C GLY A 497 10.01 10.08 15.90
N THR A 498 10.34 8.80 15.82
CA THR A 498 11.03 8.07 16.89
C THR A 498 12.05 7.10 16.31
N TRP A 499 13.22 7.03 16.92
CA TRP A 499 14.21 6.01 16.63
C TRP A 499 13.80 4.67 17.23
N ILE A 500 13.70 3.66 16.38
CA ILE A 500 13.45 2.27 16.76
C ILE A 500 14.70 1.47 16.40
N THR A 501 15.29 0.82 17.39
CA THR A 501 16.48 -0.01 17.22
C THR A 501 16.11 -1.46 17.48
N THR A 502 16.58 -2.36 16.62
CA THR A 502 16.40 -3.80 16.75
C THR A 502 17.57 -4.40 17.50
N PRO A 503 17.40 -4.82 18.76
CA PRO A 503 18.49 -5.39 19.56
C PRO A 503 19.10 -6.68 18.94
N LEU A 504 18.28 -7.44 18.19
CA LEU A 504 18.69 -8.67 17.53
C LEU A 504 19.80 -8.44 16.50
N ALA A 505 19.83 -7.28 15.83
CA ALA A 505 20.90 -6.94 14.88
C ALA A 505 22.27 -6.89 15.54
N ALA A 506 22.37 -6.38 16.77
CA ALA A 506 23.61 -6.32 17.52
C ALA A 506 23.99 -7.66 18.19
N GLN A 507 22.98 -8.48 18.54
CA GLN A 507 23.18 -9.77 19.19
C GLN A 507 23.55 -10.90 18.22
N TYR A 508 23.08 -10.81 16.97
CA TYR A 508 23.23 -11.86 15.95
C TYR A 508 23.63 -11.24 14.59
N PRO A 509 24.76 -10.49 14.53
CA PRO A 509 25.14 -9.77 13.31
C PRO A 509 25.41 -10.69 12.11
N GLU A 510 25.79 -11.96 12.37
CA GLU A 510 26.12 -12.96 11.34
C GLU A 510 24.92 -13.46 10.55
N VAL A 511 23.71 -13.41 11.13
CA VAL A 511 22.47 -13.86 10.49
C VAL A 511 21.47 -12.72 10.22
N PHE A 512 21.71 -11.56 10.82
CA PHE A 512 20.88 -10.38 10.55
C PHE A 512 21.07 -9.92 9.10
N VAL A 513 19.96 -9.62 8.43
CA VAL A 513 19.94 -9.02 7.09
C VAL A 513 18.80 -8.01 7.01
N SER A 514 19.05 -6.87 6.40
CA SER A 514 18.04 -5.84 6.17
C SER A 514 17.32 -6.06 4.83
N ALA A 515 16.09 -5.50 4.72
CA ALA A 515 15.27 -5.68 3.53
C ALA A 515 15.95 -5.23 2.22
N PRO A 516 16.68 -4.08 2.16
CA PRO A 516 17.38 -3.67 0.95
C PRO A 516 18.56 -4.57 0.55
N GLU A 517 19.10 -5.37 1.48
CA GLU A 517 20.22 -6.30 1.19
C GLU A 517 19.76 -7.61 0.56
N LEU A 518 18.45 -7.87 0.53
CA LEU A 518 17.87 -9.11 0.02
C LEU A 518 17.67 -9.07 -1.48
N SER A 519 17.89 -10.21 -2.14
CA SER A 519 17.54 -10.38 -3.54
C SER A 519 16.02 -10.48 -3.74
N ILE A 520 15.56 -10.21 -4.96
CA ILE A 520 14.17 -10.41 -5.38
C ILE A 520 13.74 -11.87 -5.11
N ASP A 521 14.61 -12.82 -5.44
CA ASP A 521 14.36 -14.26 -5.24
C ASP A 521 14.15 -14.61 -3.76
N ALA A 522 14.88 -14.00 -2.85
CA ALA A 522 14.72 -14.20 -1.42
C ALA A 522 13.37 -13.66 -0.91
N HIS A 523 12.99 -12.46 -1.33
CA HIS A 523 11.70 -11.88 -0.98
C HIS A 523 10.51 -12.72 -1.47
N ILE A 524 10.54 -13.12 -2.75
CA ILE A 524 9.47 -13.93 -3.36
C ILE A 524 9.49 -15.35 -2.83
N GLY A 525 10.66 -15.93 -2.63
CA GLY A 525 10.82 -17.27 -2.05
C GLY A 525 10.13 -17.41 -0.69
N VAL A 526 10.30 -16.43 0.21
CA VAL A 526 9.61 -16.42 1.51
C VAL A 526 8.10 -16.32 1.30
N GLN A 527 7.61 -15.40 0.45
CA GLN A 527 6.19 -15.28 0.19
C GLN A 527 5.61 -16.57 -0.39
N ALA A 528 6.26 -17.19 -1.35
CA ALA A 528 5.83 -18.43 -1.99
C ALA A 528 5.81 -19.62 -1.00
N ALA A 529 6.81 -19.70 -0.11
CA ALA A 529 6.85 -20.74 0.92
C ALA A 529 5.61 -20.69 1.85
N PHE A 530 5.25 -19.47 2.30
CA PHE A 530 4.05 -19.27 3.11
C PHE A 530 2.76 -19.47 2.31
N GLN A 531 2.69 -19.00 1.04
CA GLN A 531 1.47 -19.05 0.23
C GLN A 531 0.95 -20.49 0.02
N LYS A 532 1.80 -21.49 0.04
CA LYS A 532 1.41 -22.90 -0.04
C LYS A 532 0.38 -23.32 1.04
N TRP A 533 0.37 -22.62 2.18
CA TRP A 533 -0.43 -22.97 3.36
C TRP A 533 -1.30 -21.80 3.86
N VAL A 534 -1.45 -20.75 3.06
CA VAL A 534 -2.32 -19.60 3.34
C VAL A 534 -3.54 -19.65 2.43
N ASP A 535 -4.74 -19.72 3.02
CA ASP A 535 -6.00 -19.72 2.28
C ASP A 535 -6.24 -18.40 1.58
N SER A 536 -6.08 -17.29 2.28
CA SER A 536 -6.28 -15.93 1.76
C SER A 536 -5.03 -15.42 1.04
N GLY A 537 -4.80 -14.13 1.03
CA GLY A 537 -3.61 -13.50 0.46
C GLY A 537 -2.49 -13.31 1.49
N ILE A 538 -1.39 -12.78 1.01
CA ILE A 538 -0.21 -12.41 1.79
C ILE A 538 0.13 -10.96 1.49
N SER A 539 0.15 -10.12 2.53
CA SER A 539 0.70 -8.79 2.45
C SER A 539 2.21 -8.85 2.65
N LYS A 540 2.94 -8.68 1.56
CA LYS A 540 4.39 -8.61 1.57
C LYS A 540 4.88 -7.64 0.51
N THR A 541 5.85 -6.79 0.91
CA THR A 541 6.50 -5.85 0.01
C THR A 541 7.86 -6.38 -0.41
N ILE A 542 8.14 -6.32 -1.71
CA ILE A 542 9.49 -6.50 -2.23
C ILE A 542 10.17 -5.14 -2.15
N ASN A 543 11.02 -4.95 -1.14
CA ASN A 543 11.78 -3.72 -0.98
C ASN A 543 13.02 -3.78 -1.88
N MET A 544 13.15 -2.80 -2.76
CA MET A 544 14.20 -2.70 -3.74
C MET A 544 15.03 -1.43 -3.54
N ASN A 545 16.32 -1.51 -3.81
CA ASN A 545 17.21 -0.36 -3.79
C ASN A 545 16.86 0.64 -4.91
N ASN A 546 17.36 1.86 -4.79
CA ASN A 546 17.15 2.92 -5.78
C ASN A 546 17.71 2.59 -7.17
N ASP A 547 18.78 1.81 -7.26
CA ASP A 547 19.50 1.44 -8.49
C ASP A 547 18.86 0.33 -9.31
N VAL A 548 17.76 -0.27 -8.85
CA VAL A 548 17.05 -1.31 -9.61
C VAL A 548 16.39 -0.74 -10.87
N THR A 549 16.34 -1.56 -11.90
CA THR A 549 15.79 -1.23 -13.21
C THR A 549 14.31 -1.63 -13.34
N VAL A 550 13.65 -1.15 -14.37
CA VAL A 550 12.29 -1.60 -14.73
C VAL A 550 12.26 -3.10 -15.07
N GLU A 551 13.35 -3.63 -15.66
CA GLU A 551 13.46 -5.06 -15.95
C GLU A 551 13.51 -5.90 -14.66
N ASP A 552 14.10 -5.40 -13.58
CA ASP A 552 14.06 -6.07 -12.27
C ASP A 552 12.64 -6.13 -11.71
N VAL A 553 11.85 -5.08 -11.91
CA VAL A 553 10.43 -5.04 -11.54
C VAL A 553 9.63 -6.08 -12.34
N LYS A 554 9.83 -6.14 -13.67
CA LYS A 554 9.19 -7.15 -14.53
C LYS A 554 9.54 -8.56 -14.09
N ARG A 555 10.84 -8.79 -13.79
CA ARG A 555 11.32 -10.08 -13.29
C ARG A 555 10.65 -10.46 -11.96
N ALA A 556 10.51 -9.51 -11.04
CA ALA A 556 9.85 -9.74 -9.76
C ALA A 556 8.38 -10.14 -9.95
N TYR A 557 7.65 -9.45 -10.81
CA TYR A 557 6.26 -9.75 -11.11
C TYR A 557 6.08 -11.13 -11.77
N MET A 558 6.95 -11.44 -12.74
CA MET A 558 6.92 -12.74 -13.42
C MET A 558 7.25 -13.88 -12.45
N LEU A 559 8.29 -13.72 -11.62
CA LEU A 559 8.70 -14.71 -10.64
C LEU A 559 7.60 -14.95 -9.58
N ALA A 560 6.88 -13.91 -9.15
CA ALA A 560 5.74 -14.05 -8.24
C ALA A 560 4.61 -14.89 -8.88
N TRP A 561 4.32 -14.66 -10.18
CA TRP A 561 3.34 -15.48 -10.89
C TRP A 561 3.80 -16.93 -11.04
N GLU A 562 5.04 -17.18 -11.45
CA GLU A 562 5.60 -18.53 -11.59
C GLU A 562 5.68 -19.28 -10.24
N SER A 563 5.89 -18.56 -9.15
CA SER A 563 5.96 -19.09 -7.78
C SER A 563 4.60 -19.29 -7.11
N ASN A 564 3.49 -19.18 -7.84
CA ASN A 564 2.13 -19.32 -7.31
C ASN A 564 1.74 -18.33 -6.21
N CYS A 565 2.32 -17.14 -6.15
CA CYS A 565 1.83 -16.07 -5.29
C CYS A 565 0.47 -15.56 -5.78
N LYS A 566 -0.39 -15.11 -4.87
CA LYS A 566 -1.73 -14.57 -5.18
C LYS A 566 -1.72 -13.07 -5.52
N GLY A 567 -0.65 -12.37 -5.16
CA GLY A 567 -0.42 -10.96 -5.45
C GLY A 567 1.00 -10.58 -5.08
N VAL A 568 1.41 -9.39 -5.49
CA VAL A 568 2.75 -8.87 -5.24
C VAL A 568 2.74 -7.35 -5.23
N THR A 569 3.46 -6.75 -4.29
CA THR A 569 3.66 -5.31 -4.20
C THR A 569 5.16 -5.01 -4.16
N ILE A 570 5.57 -3.97 -4.87
CA ILE A 570 6.96 -3.55 -4.95
C ILE A 570 7.08 -2.17 -4.31
N TYR A 571 8.20 -1.93 -3.65
CA TYR A 571 8.59 -0.62 -3.19
C TYR A 571 10.07 -0.40 -3.53
N ARG A 572 10.35 0.56 -4.41
CA ARG A 572 11.72 1.01 -4.70
C ARG A 572 12.04 2.22 -3.82
N ASP A 573 13.24 2.23 -3.24
CA ASP A 573 13.72 3.38 -2.46
C ASP A 573 13.71 4.64 -3.32
N GLY A 574 13.13 5.72 -2.79
CA GLY A 574 12.97 6.99 -3.51
C GLY A 574 11.80 7.06 -4.51
N SER A 575 10.96 6.03 -4.63
CA SER A 575 9.77 6.08 -5.52
C SER A 575 8.61 6.92 -4.98
N LYS A 576 8.61 7.25 -3.68
CA LYS A 576 7.60 8.14 -3.05
C LYS A 576 8.28 9.32 -2.37
N SER A 577 7.66 10.48 -2.48
CA SER A 577 8.14 11.74 -1.88
C SER A 577 8.18 11.70 -0.34
N ILE A 578 7.29 10.91 0.30
CA ILE A 578 7.24 10.73 1.75
C ILE A 578 7.45 9.26 2.10
N GLN A 579 8.52 8.98 2.84
CA GLN A 579 8.83 7.65 3.36
C GLN A 579 8.49 7.56 4.85
N VAL A 580 7.77 6.50 5.25
CA VAL A 580 7.38 6.27 6.65
C VAL A 580 8.56 5.77 7.49
N LEU A 581 9.46 4.98 6.90
CA LEU A 581 10.66 4.44 7.54
C LEU A 581 11.90 5.00 6.84
N ASN A 582 12.83 5.55 7.62
CA ASN A 582 14.07 6.14 7.12
C ASN A 582 15.26 5.60 7.90
N THR A 583 16.41 5.52 7.26
CA THR A 583 17.67 5.16 7.91
C THR A 583 18.42 6.37 8.48
N SER A 584 17.97 7.57 8.15
CA SER A 584 18.46 8.85 8.70
C SER A 584 17.29 9.64 9.28
N GLU A 585 17.58 10.57 10.19
CA GLU A 585 16.57 11.56 10.57
C GLU A 585 16.14 12.28 9.30
N ASN A 586 14.85 12.17 8.99
CA ASN A 586 14.32 12.91 7.84
C ASN A 586 14.52 14.39 8.09
N LYS A 587 15.29 15.04 7.26
CA LYS A 587 15.41 16.49 7.23
C LYS A 587 14.12 17.20 6.74
N THR A 588 12.97 16.51 6.82
CA THR A 588 11.66 17.04 6.44
C THR A 588 11.03 17.97 7.46
N LYS A 589 11.68 18.20 8.63
CA LYS A 589 11.30 19.34 9.46
C LYS A 589 11.76 20.62 8.74
N PRO A 590 10.89 21.63 8.67
CA PRO A 590 11.34 22.95 8.25
C PRO A 590 12.54 23.34 9.13
N LYS A 591 13.60 23.84 8.51
CA LYS A 591 14.76 24.33 9.26
C LYS A 591 14.26 25.40 10.21
N ASP A 592 14.43 25.23 11.52
CA ASP A 592 14.18 26.28 12.49
C ASP A 592 15.10 27.44 12.14
N LEU A 593 14.53 28.61 11.91
CA LEU A 593 15.29 29.82 11.65
C LEU A 593 15.77 30.34 12.99
N ASP A 594 17.08 30.51 13.14
CA ASP A 594 17.63 31.31 14.22
C ASP A 594 17.08 32.74 14.11
N ASP A 595 16.92 33.43 15.24
CA ASP A 595 16.45 34.82 15.29
C ASP A 595 17.33 35.77 14.48
N ILE A 596 18.56 35.34 14.12
CA ILE A 596 19.50 36.08 13.31
C ILE A 596 20.07 35.14 12.22
N SER A 597 19.78 35.45 10.94
CA SER A 597 20.37 34.80 9.78
C SER A 597 21.13 35.82 8.92
N GLU A 598 22.23 35.37 8.30
CA GLU A 598 22.89 36.19 7.28
C GLU A 598 22.01 36.24 6.02
N ALA A 599 22.01 37.39 5.33
CA ALA A 599 21.23 37.56 4.11
C ALA A 599 22.00 38.35 3.05
N VAL A 600 21.91 37.90 1.80
CA VAL A 600 22.41 38.63 0.63
C VAL A 600 21.25 39.24 -0.13
N ARG A 601 21.38 40.50 -0.50
CA ARG A 601 20.35 41.24 -1.23
C ARG A 601 20.84 41.59 -2.63
N PHE A 602 20.12 41.11 -3.62
CA PHE A 602 20.36 41.39 -5.04
C PHE A 602 19.46 42.53 -5.50
N ARG A 603 20.00 43.46 -6.28
CA ARG A 603 19.26 44.55 -6.94
C ARG A 603 19.24 44.29 -8.43
N LEU A 604 18.09 44.04 -9.01
CA LEU A 604 17.92 43.69 -10.41
C LEU A 604 16.88 44.58 -11.07
N PRO A 605 17.04 44.91 -12.39
CA PRO A 605 16.06 45.75 -13.11
C PRO A 605 14.66 45.10 -13.09
N ALA A 606 13.63 45.90 -12.85
CA ALA A 606 12.25 45.44 -12.92
C ALA A 606 11.80 45.42 -14.39
N GLU A 607 11.32 44.25 -14.85
CA GLU A 607 10.87 44.09 -16.22
C GLU A 607 9.66 45.01 -16.54
N GLY A 608 9.77 45.78 -17.58
CA GLY A 608 8.70 46.68 -18.05
C GLY A 608 8.57 48.01 -17.28
N LEU A 609 9.49 48.33 -16.37
CA LEU A 609 9.51 49.57 -15.61
C LEU A 609 10.89 50.27 -15.80
N GLU A 610 10.90 51.43 -16.43
CA GLU A 610 12.11 52.25 -16.56
C GLU A 610 12.56 52.77 -15.19
N ASP A 611 13.87 52.64 -14.89
CA ASP A 611 14.52 53.07 -13.65
C ASP A 611 14.02 52.43 -12.33
N GLU A 612 13.21 51.37 -12.39
CA GLU A 612 12.76 50.67 -11.22
C GLU A 612 13.48 49.33 -11.06
N TYR A 613 13.63 48.86 -9.79
CA TYR A 613 14.38 47.67 -9.43
C TYR A 613 13.58 46.75 -8.54
N ILE A 614 13.70 45.46 -8.79
CA ILE A 614 13.30 44.43 -7.84
C ILE A 614 14.47 44.13 -6.91
N TYR A 615 14.16 43.72 -5.70
CA TYR A 615 15.15 43.28 -4.73
C TYR A 615 14.85 41.84 -4.32
N ILE A 616 15.81 40.96 -4.54
CA ILE A 616 15.74 39.57 -4.10
C ILE A 616 16.64 39.45 -2.89
N THR A 617 16.09 39.08 -1.75
CA THR A 617 16.82 38.84 -0.51
C THR A 617 16.82 37.33 -0.23
N VAL A 618 18.00 36.74 -0.10
CA VAL A 618 18.17 35.32 0.23
C VAL A 618 18.86 35.22 1.58
N SER A 619 18.15 34.66 2.56
CA SER A 619 18.72 34.33 3.85
C SER A 619 19.44 32.99 3.73
N HIS A 620 20.63 32.88 4.33
CA HIS A 620 21.45 31.67 4.23
C HIS A 620 22.16 31.35 5.54
N TYR A 621 22.54 30.11 5.69
CA TYR A 621 23.41 29.62 6.75
C TYR A 621 24.57 28.84 6.09
N GLU A 622 25.79 29.21 6.39
CA GLU A 622 27.01 28.62 5.78
C GLU A 622 26.88 28.44 4.25
N ASN A 623 26.52 29.52 3.55
CA ASN A 623 26.23 29.55 2.11
C ASN A 623 25.05 28.71 1.61
N THR A 624 24.34 27.98 2.48
CA THR A 624 23.14 27.24 2.10
C THR A 624 21.91 28.13 2.20
N PRO A 625 21.17 28.43 1.12
CA PRO A 625 19.99 29.27 1.16
C PRO A 625 18.88 28.59 1.97
N ILE A 626 18.20 29.33 2.82
CA ILE A 626 17.11 28.86 3.69
C ILE A 626 15.79 29.57 3.44
N GLU A 627 15.84 30.79 2.97
CA GLU A 627 14.64 31.59 2.73
C GLU A 627 14.92 32.64 1.67
N MET A 628 13.90 33.01 0.87
CA MET A 628 14.01 33.99 -0.17
C MET A 628 12.80 34.94 -0.17
N PHE A 629 13.02 36.22 -0.33
CA PHE A 629 11.99 37.22 -0.49
C PHE A 629 12.23 38.02 -1.77
N VAL A 630 11.17 38.31 -2.54
CA VAL A 630 11.19 39.16 -3.71
C VAL A 630 10.38 40.43 -3.44
N ASN A 631 11.04 41.55 -3.38
CA ASN A 631 10.38 42.84 -3.21
C ASN A 631 10.23 43.53 -4.57
N TYR A 632 9.00 43.64 -5.08
CA TYR A 632 8.65 44.38 -6.29
C TYR A 632 8.43 45.85 -5.97
N PRO A 633 8.78 46.78 -6.88
CA PRO A 633 8.67 48.24 -6.64
C PRO A 633 7.27 48.65 -6.20
N TYR A 634 7.19 49.56 -5.23
CA TYR A 634 5.95 50.16 -4.80
C TYR A 634 5.66 51.41 -5.66
N LEU A 635 4.70 51.32 -6.58
CA LEU A 635 4.31 52.39 -7.46
C LEU A 635 3.22 53.26 -6.81
N ASN A 636 3.34 54.57 -6.90
CA ASN A 636 2.35 55.51 -6.36
C ASN A 636 0.97 55.40 -7.02
N ARG A 637 0.89 54.82 -8.23
CA ARG A 637 -0.35 54.53 -8.96
C ARG A 637 -0.17 53.19 -9.69
N PRO A 638 -0.31 52.06 -8.98
CA PRO A 638 -0.16 50.76 -9.60
C PRO A 638 -1.34 50.46 -10.54
N THR A 639 -1.05 49.86 -11.70
CA THR A 639 -2.09 49.26 -12.54
C THR A 639 -2.51 47.89 -11.94
N ILE A 640 -3.62 47.36 -12.42
CA ILE A 640 -4.08 46.01 -12.03
C ILE A 640 -2.97 44.96 -12.32
N GLU A 641 -2.29 45.10 -13.47
CA GLU A 641 -1.21 44.20 -13.88
C GLU A 641 -0.02 44.27 -12.90
N HIS A 642 0.38 45.45 -12.44
CA HIS A 642 1.45 45.60 -11.43
C HIS A 642 1.08 44.97 -10.09
N THR A 643 -0.18 45.08 -9.67
CA THR A 643 -0.66 44.47 -8.44
C THR A 643 -0.64 42.95 -8.54
N GLN A 644 -1.17 42.36 -9.62
CA GLN A 644 -1.16 40.94 -9.89
C GLN A 644 0.27 40.37 -9.97
N ARG A 645 1.18 41.05 -10.65
CA ARG A 645 2.59 40.66 -10.76
C ARG A 645 3.28 40.61 -9.39
N ARG A 646 3.01 41.60 -8.55
CA ARG A 646 3.53 41.65 -7.17
C ARG A 646 3.01 40.46 -6.34
N GLU A 647 1.71 40.17 -6.39
CA GLU A 647 1.09 39.05 -5.67
C GLU A 647 1.64 37.68 -6.15
N GLN A 648 1.86 37.54 -7.46
CA GLN A 648 2.46 36.33 -8.03
C GLN A 648 3.89 36.12 -7.54
N LEU A 649 4.72 37.19 -7.53
CA LEU A 649 6.11 37.10 -7.07
C LEU A 649 6.22 36.86 -5.57
N ASP A 650 5.34 37.45 -4.77
CA ASP A 650 5.25 37.16 -3.33
C ASP A 650 4.88 35.67 -3.11
N SER A 651 3.93 35.12 -3.87
CA SER A 651 3.56 33.74 -3.81
C SER A 651 4.69 32.77 -4.22
N ILE A 652 5.40 33.09 -5.33
CA ILE A 652 6.53 32.29 -5.79
C ILE A 652 7.67 32.32 -4.76
N SER A 653 8.00 33.49 -4.20
CA SER A 653 9.06 33.58 -3.20
C SER A 653 8.75 32.80 -1.93
N ARG A 654 7.49 32.82 -1.48
CA ARG A 654 7.03 32.00 -0.33
C ARG A 654 7.14 30.50 -0.61
N LEU A 655 6.74 30.04 -1.81
CA LEU A 655 6.85 28.63 -2.19
C LEU A 655 8.31 28.18 -2.25
N ILE A 656 9.22 29.03 -2.80
CA ILE A 656 10.65 28.73 -2.81
C ILE A 656 11.19 28.68 -1.38
N SER A 657 10.82 29.63 -0.51
CA SER A 657 11.22 29.63 0.89
C SER A 657 10.76 28.36 1.61
N VAL A 658 9.52 27.95 1.40
CA VAL A 658 9.02 26.66 1.91
C VAL A 658 9.88 25.51 1.38
N GLY A 659 10.15 25.45 0.08
CA GLY A 659 10.99 24.42 -0.52
C GLY A 659 12.39 24.36 0.11
N LEU A 660 13.05 25.51 0.28
CA LEU A 660 14.37 25.59 0.90
C LEU A 660 14.36 25.14 2.36
N ARG A 661 13.35 25.55 3.13
CA ARG A 661 13.17 25.14 4.54
C ARG A 661 12.95 23.65 4.70
N TYR A 662 12.24 23.03 3.74
CA TYR A 662 12.00 21.58 3.71
C TYR A 662 13.11 20.81 2.98
N HIS A 663 14.27 21.45 2.77
CA HIS A 663 15.46 20.83 2.16
C HIS A 663 15.22 20.25 0.76
N ILE A 664 14.32 20.83 -0.02
CA ILE A 664 14.25 20.50 -1.45
C ILE A 664 15.59 20.87 -2.07
N PRO A 665 16.25 19.95 -2.79
CA PRO A 665 17.52 20.22 -3.43
C PRO A 665 17.46 21.47 -4.30
N LEU A 666 18.47 22.35 -4.18
CA LEU A 666 18.49 23.64 -4.83
C LEU A 666 18.47 23.52 -6.36
N ASP A 667 19.14 22.50 -6.91
CA ASP A 667 19.13 22.14 -8.32
C ASP A 667 17.72 21.83 -8.84
N LYS A 668 16.90 21.14 -8.03
CA LYS A 668 15.50 20.82 -8.39
C LYS A 668 14.61 22.07 -8.41
N LEU A 669 14.80 23.00 -7.47
CA LEU A 669 14.09 24.28 -7.49
C LEU A 669 14.47 25.11 -8.72
N ILE A 670 15.77 25.18 -9.05
CA ILE A 670 16.29 25.85 -10.23
C ILE A 670 15.70 25.22 -11.51
N GLU A 671 15.74 23.91 -11.65
CA GLU A 671 15.18 23.17 -12.78
C GLU A 671 13.69 23.50 -13.02
N GLN A 672 12.89 23.58 -11.95
CA GLN A 672 11.46 23.91 -12.09
C GLN A 672 11.24 25.36 -12.50
N LEU A 673 12.04 26.30 -12.00
CA LEU A 673 11.98 27.70 -12.42
C LEU A 673 12.36 27.86 -13.90
N GLU A 674 13.32 27.12 -14.40
CA GLU A 674 13.77 27.15 -15.80
C GLU A 674 12.77 26.52 -16.79
N LYS A 675 11.93 25.62 -16.35
CA LYS A 675 10.81 25.10 -17.18
C LYS A 675 9.75 26.16 -17.49
N SER A 676 9.72 27.28 -16.76
CA SER A 676 8.82 28.39 -17.08
C SER A 676 9.27 29.07 -18.37
N LYS A 677 8.46 28.98 -19.45
CA LYS A 677 8.73 29.58 -20.75
C LYS A 677 8.59 31.11 -20.64
N GLY A 678 9.69 31.83 -20.42
CA GLY A 678 9.74 33.27 -20.37
C GLY A 678 11.00 33.82 -21.03
N SER A 679 11.06 35.13 -21.32
CA SER A 679 12.27 35.77 -21.84
C SER A 679 13.41 35.63 -20.80
N MET A 680 14.66 35.51 -21.27
CA MET A 680 15.86 35.43 -20.39
C MET A 680 16.00 36.62 -19.41
N ARG A 681 15.23 37.69 -19.59
CA ARG A 681 15.17 38.86 -18.70
C ARG A 681 13.98 38.88 -17.76
N GLY A 682 13.07 37.89 -17.86
CA GLY A 682 11.90 37.81 -16.99
C GLY A 682 12.27 37.59 -15.52
N THR A 683 11.42 38.07 -14.60
CA THR A 683 11.69 38.03 -13.15
C THR A 683 11.92 36.60 -12.62
N VAL A 684 11.26 35.59 -13.19
CA VAL A 684 11.46 34.20 -12.82
C VAL A 684 12.87 33.71 -13.20
N ALA A 685 13.37 34.11 -14.38
CA ALA A 685 14.74 33.79 -14.79
C ALA A 685 15.77 34.49 -13.87
N GLN A 686 15.49 35.72 -13.43
CA GLN A 686 16.35 36.45 -12.48
C GLN A 686 16.37 35.72 -11.11
N ILE A 687 15.25 35.21 -10.64
CA ILE A 687 15.16 34.36 -9.43
C ILE A 687 16.01 33.10 -9.59
N SER A 688 15.87 32.39 -10.71
CA SER A 688 16.67 31.21 -11.01
C SER A 688 18.17 31.52 -10.98
N ASN A 689 18.60 32.59 -11.61
CA ASN A 689 20.01 32.98 -11.62
C ASN A 689 20.56 33.34 -10.23
N VAL A 690 19.77 34.01 -9.38
CA VAL A 690 20.16 34.28 -7.99
C VAL A 690 20.35 32.98 -7.21
N LEU A 691 19.47 31.99 -7.39
CA LEU A 691 19.60 30.71 -6.73
C LEU A 691 20.79 29.90 -7.26
N LYS A 692 21.11 29.98 -8.54
CA LYS A 692 22.33 29.39 -9.13
C LYS A 692 23.60 29.96 -8.53
N GLU A 693 23.63 31.25 -8.20
CA GLU A 693 24.78 31.88 -7.51
C GLU A 693 25.03 31.23 -6.13
N PHE A 694 23.98 30.83 -5.41
CA PHE A 694 24.14 30.08 -4.16
C PHE A 694 24.56 28.61 -4.39
N ALA A 695 24.05 27.96 -5.45
CA ALA A 695 24.46 26.60 -5.81
C ALA A 695 25.96 26.52 -6.12
N SER A 696 26.54 27.56 -6.73
CA SER A 696 27.97 27.62 -7.01
C SER A 696 28.88 27.93 -5.80
N ARG A 697 28.27 28.37 -4.68
CA ARG A 697 28.98 28.66 -3.42
C ARG A 697 28.98 27.48 -2.43
N SER A 698 28.06 26.51 -2.59
CA SER A 698 28.05 25.27 -1.81
C SER A 698 29.11 24.31 -2.36
N ASP A 699 29.77 23.54 -1.48
CA ASP A 699 30.76 22.50 -1.87
C ASP A 699 30.15 21.32 -2.66
N ASP A 700 28.88 21.42 -3.07
CA ASP A 700 28.21 20.49 -3.94
C ASP A 700 28.55 20.79 -5.40
N PRO A 701 29.10 19.84 -6.20
CA PRO A 701 29.71 20.11 -7.50
C PRO A 701 28.67 20.35 -8.59
N TYR A 702 28.03 21.51 -8.62
CA TYR A 702 27.37 22.01 -9.83
C TYR A 702 28.40 22.80 -10.64
N THR A 703 29.35 22.09 -11.23
CA THR A 703 30.33 22.71 -12.16
C THR A 703 30.08 22.12 -13.54
N GLU A 704 29.39 22.85 -14.41
CA GLU A 704 29.46 22.57 -15.84
C GLU A 704 30.86 22.87 -16.32
N SER A 705 31.44 21.94 -17.12
CA SER A 705 32.71 22.18 -17.77
C SER A 705 32.56 23.24 -18.85
N CYS A 706 33.51 24.17 -18.96
CA CYS A 706 33.50 25.21 -19.98
C CYS A 706 33.55 24.62 -21.39
N VAL A 707 32.64 25.03 -22.24
CA VAL A 707 32.55 24.58 -23.64
C VAL A 707 33.68 25.15 -24.53
N GLU A 708 34.36 26.22 -24.09
CA GLU A 708 35.41 26.92 -24.87
C GLU A 708 36.82 26.53 -24.48
N CYS A 709 37.05 25.91 -23.30
CA CYS A 709 38.39 25.48 -22.90
C CYS A 709 38.39 24.13 -22.13
N GLU A 710 39.41 23.31 -22.36
CA GLU A 710 39.59 22.07 -21.59
C GLU A 710 40.00 22.35 -20.14
N GLY A 711 39.19 21.85 -19.20
CA GLY A 711 39.48 21.83 -17.75
C GLY A 711 39.23 23.17 -17.03
N GLY A 712 38.42 24.08 -17.58
CA GLY A 712 37.83 25.21 -16.90
C GLY A 712 36.41 24.88 -16.44
N ASN A 713 36.00 25.39 -15.27
CA ASN A 713 34.67 25.25 -14.73
C ASN A 713 33.89 26.57 -14.90
N MET A 714 32.62 26.47 -15.27
CA MET A 714 31.72 27.63 -15.32
C MET A 714 31.33 28.00 -13.88
N VAL A 715 31.74 29.21 -13.46
CA VAL A 715 31.46 29.76 -12.12
C VAL A 715 30.45 30.90 -12.25
N PHE A 716 29.37 30.85 -11.50
CA PHE A 716 28.38 31.92 -11.49
C PHE A 716 28.87 33.11 -10.65
N GLN A 717 29.10 34.27 -11.27
CA GLN A 717 29.44 35.53 -10.60
C GLN A 717 28.60 36.67 -11.15
N GLY A 718 27.98 37.45 -10.28
CA GLY A 718 27.21 38.64 -10.68
C GLY A 718 25.96 38.32 -11.55
N GLY A 719 25.42 37.08 -11.49
CA GLY A 719 24.28 36.67 -12.29
C GLY A 719 24.62 36.06 -13.66
N CYS A 720 25.91 35.86 -13.97
CA CYS A 720 26.40 35.24 -15.21
C CYS A 720 27.32 34.06 -14.93
N ALA A 721 27.20 33.01 -15.76
CA ALA A 721 28.16 31.92 -15.77
C ALA A 721 29.43 32.38 -16.49
N THR A 722 30.58 32.38 -15.81
CA THR A 722 31.89 32.79 -16.39
C THR A 722 32.90 31.70 -16.09
N CYS A 723 33.68 31.29 -17.07
CA CYS A 723 34.70 30.30 -16.91
C CYS A 723 35.86 30.84 -16.03
N ASP A 724 36.20 30.09 -14.98
CA ASP A 724 37.28 30.40 -14.04
C ASP A 724 38.67 30.38 -14.67
N LYS A 725 38.82 29.73 -15.84
CA LYS A 725 40.11 29.53 -16.51
C LYS A 725 40.29 30.44 -17.74
N CYS A 726 39.29 30.57 -18.60
CA CYS A 726 39.41 31.32 -19.84
C CYS A 726 38.59 32.63 -19.89
N GLY A 727 37.75 32.87 -18.89
CA GLY A 727 36.89 34.08 -18.85
C GLY A 727 35.70 34.05 -19.81
N HIS A 728 35.44 32.92 -20.50
CA HIS A 728 34.23 32.77 -21.33
C HIS A 728 32.98 32.99 -20.50
N SER A 729 32.04 33.80 -21.00
CA SER A 729 30.76 34.13 -20.30
C SER A 729 29.56 33.85 -21.18
N GLU A 730 28.59 33.16 -20.66
CA GLU A 730 27.33 32.86 -21.36
C GLU A 730 26.37 34.07 -21.43
N CYS A 731 26.70 35.16 -20.79
CA CYS A 731 25.89 36.39 -20.82
C CYS A 731 26.43 37.47 -21.76
N GLY A 732 27.24 37.10 -22.73
CA GLY A 732 28.01 37.97 -23.65
C GLY A 732 27.32 39.16 -24.27
#